data_fd708f7eb3078944d5679ca79db1f172
#
_entry.id   fd708f7eb3078944d5679ca79db1f172
#
_cell.length_a   1.000
_cell.length_b   1.000
_cell.length_c   1.000
_cell.angle_alpha   90.00
_cell.angle_beta   90.00
_cell.angle_gamma   90.00
#
_symmetry.space_group_name_H-M   'P 1'
#
loop_
_entity.id
_entity.type
_entity.pdbx_description
1 polymer ?
#
loop_
_entity_poly.entity_id
_entity_poly.type
_entity_poly.pdbx_seq_one_letter_code
_entity_poly.pdbx_strand_id
1 'polypeptide(L)'
;MKVHIGGWTVAVTSGLALSALGCNGAGESGGGPGPLLAKERHVRPAIVRRQPVANPRSLGAVVHAPPPTEAAPIPGAVVDARALVITAKGTDAALAAITSTLQYLGAPYDVLNATTGPTLTADSLATGAHGKYDAVFLDLGGLEVSGGSAFTTDEWTALQNYEAAFNVRRVALYTSPGAMYDLADNGEIDPTQTPVTLTCTAAAGPIFVGMNCANPIVMTDGWVYPATVAATDDTVTPLLVDTGGNVYGVVVHYTEGREALALTFAQASYLTPYLQLAYGLVNWATRGLFVGERHVYAVPQIDDFFLASSIYTGGTYRITDADLQALANWENATRAQALTANFQLAWAVNGEGSQSMPGDPLTAKALALGPTFSWINHSWDHPILDGLSYADVLTEFTRNDTFLRGLGLAPYTTANAVTPSISGLASADAMQALHDAGIRQIVSDTSVAGQDNPSPNEGIWNALQPTVLEIPRIPTNLDYDVSQPAEWIPEYEATVTGGAAVDYPTMIATTSDDLLQYMLNGNNDPWMFHQANTRDYDGQGDSLLSDLLTAAFTKYEAAATFPIVTPTMDDLAARVTSRMALDASGVTATIQPQTSLTLSVAQAATVPVTGLCTPGAESYGGQTISYLTLAAGQSVTLSLAGCNPGYGTGSASPDGGAAGAGGAGGASGAGAIGGTADGGVAGSGGGQGSDTGAGGGVGAGGAVGTGGAPGAGGAPGTGGEVGEPGAGGAPSTGEAGQGGRDDGQGGVGPTTASTDAGGLAGAPGMAAQSGAPTPSPAGAGCDCSVSDRAPGPGVVLLSLLGLACARGRRRP
;
A
#
# COMPACT_ATOMS: atom_id res chain seq x y z
N MET A 1 10.54 28.68 -36.70
CA MET A 1 10.72 27.34 -37.17
C MET A 1 9.71 26.51 -36.35
N LYS A 2 8.58 26.11 -36.94
CA LYS A 2 7.51 25.41 -36.26
C LYS A 2 7.74 23.93 -36.41
N VAL A 3 7.94 23.21 -35.30
CA VAL A 3 7.94 21.76 -35.24
C VAL A 3 6.57 21.33 -34.72
N HIS A 4 5.84 20.59 -35.52
CA HIS A 4 4.57 19.95 -35.12
C HIS A 4 4.89 18.62 -34.44
N ILE A 5 4.45 18.46 -33.21
CA ILE A 5 4.32 17.17 -32.54
C ILE A 5 2.83 17.05 -32.21
N GLY A 6 2.23 15.96 -32.72
CA GLY A 6 0.82 15.67 -32.51
C GLY A 6 0.52 15.36 -31.05
N GLY A 7 -0.24 16.23 -30.41
CA GLY A 7 -0.73 16.04 -29.07
C GLY A 7 -2.23 15.82 -29.07
N TRP A 8 -2.68 14.83 -28.34
CA TRP A 8 -4.08 14.69 -27.92
C TRP A 8 -4.32 15.61 -26.75
N THR A 9 -5.20 16.58 -26.94
CA THR A 9 -5.65 17.48 -25.88
C THR A 9 -6.92 16.89 -25.29
N VAL A 10 -6.85 16.41 -24.05
CA VAL A 10 -8.04 16.14 -23.23
C VAL A 10 -8.45 17.48 -22.61
N ALA A 11 -9.60 17.99 -23.02
CA ALA A 11 -10.19 19.18 -22.42
C ALA A 11 -10.89 18.80 -21.12
N VAL A 12 -10.29 19.11 -19.99
CA VAL A 12 -10.97 19.12 -18.69
C VAL A 12 -11.68 20.47 -18.57
N THR A 13 -13.00 20.45 -18.70
CA THR A 13 -13.86 21.61 -18.40
C THR A 13 -14.10 21.67 -16.89
N SER A 14 -13.31 22.50 -16.21
CA SER A 14 -13.57 22.89 -14.83
C SER A 14 -14.76 23.82 -14.77
N GLY A 15 -15.90 23.33 -14.31
CA GLY A 15 -17.04 24.17 -13.95
C GLY A 15 -16.86 24.72 -12.55
N LEU A 16 -16.38 25.95 -12.42
CA LEU A 16 -16.45 26.72 -11.18
C LEU A 16 -17.90 27.17 -10.97
N ALA A 17 -18.53 26.65 -9.93
CA ALA A 17 -19.72 27.24 -9.34
C ALA A 17 -19.28 27.95 -8.04
N LEU A 18 -19.08 29.25 -8.12
CA LEU A 18 -19.02 30.14 -6.96
C LEU A 18 -20.42 30.25 -6.36
N SER A 19 -20.59 29.79 -5.14
CA SER A 19 -21.72 30.19 -4.29
C SER A 19 -21.15 30.90 -3.07
N ALA A 20 -21.07 32.22 -3.17
CA ALA A 20 -20.85 33.07 -2.01
C ALA A 20 -22.18 33.26 -1.28
N LEU A 21 -22.25 32.89 0.00
CA LEU A 21 -23.28 33.35 0.93
C LEU A 21 -22.62 33.67 2.27
N GLY A 22 -22.34 34.93 2.46
CA GLY A 22 -22.01 35.48 3.75
C GLY A 22 -23.27 35.62 4.60
N CYS A 23 -23.17 35.28 5.88
CA CYS A 23 -24.05 35.78 6.93
C CYS A 23 -23.20 36.22 8.13
N ASN A 24 -23.10 37.51 8.30
CA ASN A 24 -22.65 38.17 9.52
C ASN A 24 -23.72 38.04 10.60
N GLY A 25 -23.36 37.55 11.77
CA GLY A 25 -24.14 37.68 12.98
C GLY A 25 -23.20 37.94 14.14
N ALA A 26 -23.21 39.17 14.63
CA ALA A 26 -22.45 39.62 15.78
C ALA A 26 -23.15 39.27 17.09
N GLY A 27 -22.34 38.92 18.14
CA GLY A 27 -22.62 39.26 19.55
C GLY A 27 -23.00 38.08 20.39
N GLU A 28 -22.19 37.68 21.33
CA GLU A 28 -22.17 38.02 22.73
C GLU A 28 -21.25 37.08 23.55
N SER A 29 -20.43 37.70 24.35
CA SER A 29 -19.52 37.10 25.31
C SER A 29 -20.26 36.39 26.47
N GLY A 30 -20.02 35.12 26.65
CA GLY A 30 -20.40 34.35 27.82
C GLY A 30 -19.49 33.12 27.94
N GLY A 31 -18.51 33.19 28.87
CA GLY A 31 -17.60 32.08 29.14
C GLY A 31 -18.32 30.88 29.74
N GLY A 32 -18.54 29.89 28.91
CA GLY A 32 -18.82 28.50 29.24
C GLY A 32 -17.89 27.63 28.42
N PRO A 33 -17.65 26.33 28.72
CA PRO A 33 -16.84 25.50 27.89
C PRO A 33 -17.41 25.55 26.45
N GLY A 34 -16.54 25.93 25.51
CA GLY A 34 -16.90 26.11 24.09
C GLY A 34 -17.65 24.90 23.57
N PRO A 35 -18.52 25.07 22.56
CA PRO A 35 -19.18 23.94 21.93
C PRO A 35 -18.12 23.01 21.39
N LEU A 36 -18.17 21.73 21.79
CA LEU A 36 -17.42 20.66 21.20
C LEU A 36 -17.70 20.73 19.69
N LEU A 37 -16.71 21.21 18.93
CA LEU A 37 -16.78 21.26 17.48
C LEU A 37 -16.99 19.82 17.02
N ALA A 38 -18.07 19.60 16.28
CA ALA A 38 -18.24 18.35 15.55
C ALA A 38 -17.04 18.27 14.59
N LYS A 39 -16.04 17.43 14.91
CA LYS A 39 -14.93 17.13 13.99
C LYS A 39 -15.56 16.57 12.74
N GLU A 40 -15.17 17.09 11.58
CA GLU A 40 -15.55 16.50 10.32
C GLU A 40 -15.07 15.06 10.32
N ARG A 41 -15.95 14.13 9.99
CA ARG A 41 -15.60 12.71 9.91
C ARG A 41 -14.75 12.51 8.68
N HIS A 42 -13.51 12.10 8.88
CA HIS A 42 -12.64 11.59 7.83
C HIS A 42 -13.12 10.17 7.49
N VAL A 43 -14.10 10.07 6.61
CA VAL A 43 -14.61 8.79 6.15
C VAL A 43 -13.74 8.36 4.98
N ARG A 44 -13.08 7.21 5.13
CA ARG A 44 -12.36 6.57 4.03
C ARG A 44 -13.23 6.58 2.76
N PRO A 45 -12.67 6.91 1.57
CA PRO A 45 -13.35 6.67 0.31
C PRO A 45 -13.79 5.21 0.30
N ALA A 46 -15.08 4.96 0.07
CA ALA A 46 -15.55 3.60 -0.08
C ALA A 46 -14.60 2.90 -1.05
N ILE A 47 -13.94 1.82 -0.59
CA ILE A 47 -13.10 0.99 -1.46
C ILE A 47 -13.85 0.88 -2.77
N VAL A 48 -13.22 1.30 -3.87
CA VAL A 48 -13.79 1.25 -5.22
C VAL A 48 -14.59 -0.04 -5.30
N ARG A 49 -15.91 0.06 -5.50
CA ARG A 49 -16.79 -1.11 -5.47
C ARG A 49 -16.13 -2.16 -6.29
N ARG A 50 -15.74 -3.26 -5.65
CA ARG A 50 -15.07 -4.40 -6.28
C ARG A 50 -15.88 -4.76 -7.50
N GLN A 51 -15.39 -4.40 -8.69
CA GLN A 51 -16.03 -4.85 -9.92
C GLN A 51 -15.72 -6.35 -10.01
N PRO A 52 -16.74 -7.20 -10.19
CA PRO A 52 -16.51 -8.63 -10.35
C PRO A 52 -15.53 -8.84 -11.51
N VAL A 53 -14.49 -9.63 -11.28
CA VAL A 53 -13.54 -9.96 -12.35
C VAL A 53 -14.29 -10.76 -13.41
N ALA A 54 -14.23 -10.31 -14.65
CA ALA A 54 -14.91 -10.97 -15.76
C ALA A 54 -14.37 -12.40 -15.95
N ASN A 55 -15.24 -13.35 -16.27
CA ASN A 55 -14.85 -14.70 -16.64
C ASN A 55 -14.42 -14.71 -18.13
N PRO A 56 -13.11 -14.87 -18.48
CA PRO A 56 -12.64 -14.86 -19.86
C PRO A 56 -13.29 -15.95 -20.72
N ARG A 57 -13.67 -17.09 -20.16
CA ARG A 57 -14.38 -18.16 -20.90
C ARG A 57 -15.72 -17.72 -21.45
N SER A 58 -16.37 -16.75 -20.83
CA SER A 58 -17.61 -16.17 -21.37
C SER A 58 -17.41 -15.42 -22.68
N LEU A 59 -16.17 -15.15 -23.08
CA LEU A 59 -15.81 -14.36 -24.27
C LEU A 59 -15.61 -15.18 -25.54
N GLY A 60 -15.42 -16.51 -25.46
CA GLY A 60 -15.34 -17.40 -26.62
C GLY A 60 -14.04 -18.22 -26.67
N ALA A 61 -13.89 -19.03 -27.72
CA ALA A 61 -12.74 -19.91 -27.89
C ALA A 61 -11.44 -19.14 -28.11
N VAL A 62 -10.38 -19.54 -27.39
CA VAL A 62 -9.04 -18.97 -27.54
C VAL A 62 -8.49 -19.32 -28.92
N VAL A 63 -8.02 -18.30 -29.65
CA VAL A 63 -7.27 -18.52 -30.91
C VAL A 63 -5.85 -18.91 -30.55
N HIS A 64 -5.38 -20.04 -31.06
CA HIS A 64 -3.98 -20.44 -30.93
C HIS A 64 -3.13 -19.63 -31.91
N ALA A 65 -2.16 -18.88 -31.39
CA ALA A 65 -1.15 -18.27 -32.23
C ALA A 65 -0.28 -19.37 -32.84
N PRO A 66 0.06 -19.28 -34.13
CA PRO A 66 1.03 -20.21 -34.74
C PRO A 66 2.39 -20.04 -34.01
N PRO A 67 3.20 -21.10 -33.92
CA PRO A 67 4.57 -20.96 -33.46
C PRO A 67 5.33 -19.97 -34.34
N PRO A 68 6.29 -19.19 -33.82
CA PRO A 68 7.09 -18.28 -34.61
C PRO A 68 7.93 -19.09 -35.61
N THR A 69 7.98 -18.63 -36.86
CA THR A 69 8.83 -19.23 -37.88
C THR A 69 10.22 -18.59 -37.81
N GLU A 70 11.18 -19.25 -37.17
CA GLU A 70 12.63 -18.99 -37.27
C GLU A 70 13.21 -17.69 -36.68
N ALA A 71 12.63 -17.09 -35.63
CA ALA A 71 13.28 -15.96 -34.96
C ALA A 71 14.40 -16.47 -34.02
N ALA A 72 15.65 -16.36 -34.48
CA ALA A 72 16.81 -16.58 -33.61
C ALA A 72 17.19 -15.30 -32.86
N PRO A 73 17.78 -15.39 -31.63
CA PRO A 73 18.28 -14.24 -30.92
C PRO A 73 19.23 -13.38 -31.79
N ILE A 74 18.99 -12.05 -31.77
CA ILE A 74 19.81 -11.09 -32.51
C ILE A 74 21.12 -10.86 -31.76
N PRO A 75 22.31 -11.19 -32.33
CA PRO A 75 23.59 -10.97 -31.66
C PRO A 75 23.81 -9.47 -31.37
N GLY A 76 24.12 -9.13 -30.12
CA GLY A 76 24.37 -7.74 -29.71
C GLY A 76 23.10 -6.86 -29.62
N ALA A 77 21.92 -7.47 -29.62
CA ALA A 77 20.68 -6.76 -29.44
C ALA A 77 20.70 -5.97 -28.13
N VAL A 78 20.02 -4.81 -28.14
CA VAL A 78 19.73 -4.01 -26.96
C VAL A 78 18.21 -3.90 -26.80
N VAL A 79 17.74 -3.71 -25.57
CA VAL A 79 16.32 -3.48 -25.27
C VAL A 79 16.17 -2.28 -24.34
N ASP A 80 15.10 -1.52 -24.49
CA ASP A 80 14.79 -0.50 -23.51
C ASP A 80 14.21 -1.16 -22.23
N ALA A 81 14.65 -0.70 -21.05
CA ALA A 81 14.11 -1.11 -19.78
C ALA A 81 12.71 -0.48 -19.60
N ARG A 82 11.75 -1.03 -20.28
CA ARG A 82 10.37 -0.57 -20.39
C ARG A 82 9.45 -1.76 -20.65
N ALA A 83 8.39 -1.87 -19.89
CA ALA A 83 7.40 -2.92 -20.08
C ALA A 83 6.37 -2.54 -21.15
N LEU A 84 5.92 -3.52 -21.94
CA LEU A 84 4.74 -3.42 -22.78
C LEU A 84 3.58 -4.16 -22.11
N VAL A 85 2.53 -3.43 -21.75
CA VAL A 85 1.27 -4.01 -21.24
C VAL A 85 0.27 -4.05 -22.40
N ILE A 86 -0.19 -5.23 -22.75
CA ILE A 86 -1.17 -5.41 -23.85
C ILE A 86 -2.49 -5.82 -23.21
N THR A 87 -3.54 -5.06 -23.51
CA THR A 87 -4.89 -5.31 -23.03
C THR A 87 -5.83 -5.64 -24.17
N ALA A 88 -6.72 -6.60 -23.94
CA ALA A 88 -7.73 -6.97 -24.93
C ALA A 88 -8.70 -5.82 -25.22
N LYS A 89 -9.19 -5.12 -24.19
CA LYS A 89 -10.25 -4.08 -24.30
C LYS A 89 -9.95 -2.78 -23.56
N GLY A 90 -8.98 -2.74 -22.66
CA GLY A 90 -8.65 -1.58 -21.86
C GLY A 90 -9.50 -1.42 -20.58
N THR A 91 -10.29 -2.41 -20.20
CA THR A 91 -11.20 -2.36 -19.03
C THR A 91 -11.06 -3.56 -18.10
N ASP A 92 -10.14 -4.46 -18.37
CA ASP A 92 -9.96 -5.69 -17.59
C ASP A 92 -9.29 -5.39 -16.24
N ALA A 93 -9.70 -6.10 -15.18
CA ALA A 93 -9.18 -5.89 -13.83
C ALA A 93 -7.67 -6.19 -13.74
N ALA A 94 -7.19 -7.14 -14.53
CA ALA A 94 -5.76 -7.48 -14.62
C ALA A 94 -4.92 -6.35 -15.23
N LEU A 95 -5.46 -5.56 -16.17
CA LEU A 95 -4.80 -4.34 -16.65
C LEU A 95 -4.57 -3.35 -15.52
N ALA A 96 -5.63 -3.02 -14.77
CA ALA A 96 -5.52 -2.10 -13.64
C ALA A 96 -4.54 -2.63 -12.58
N ALA A 97 -4.54 -3.93 -12.34
CA ALA A 97 -3.64 -4.60 -11.41
C ALA A 97 -2.17 -4.40 -11.79
N ILE A 98 -1.77 -4.77 -13.02
CA ILE A 98 -0.35 -4.67 -13.43
C ILE A 98 0.10 -3.22 -13.61
N THR A 99 -0.75 -2.33 -14.15
CA THR A 99 -0.38 -0.92 -14.30
C THR A 99 -0.20 -0.24 -12.94
N SER A 100 -1.06 -0.54 -11.95
CA SER A 100 -0.87 -0.09 -10.57
C SER A 100 0.44 -0.59 -9.98
N THR A 101 0.78 -1.87 -10.16
CA THR A 101 2.06 -2.43 -9.70
C THR A 101 3.25 -1.71 -10.31
N LEU A 102 3.27 -1.50 -11.64
CA LEU A 102 4.35 -0.78 -12.33
C LEU A 102 4.45 0.68 -11.86
N GLN A 103 3.32 1.33 -11.61
CA GLN A 103 3.27 2.68 -11.04
C GLN A 103 3.86 2.72 -9.63
N TYR A 104 3.48 1.82 -8.72
CA TYR A 104 4.08 1.76 -7.38
C TYR A 104 5.59 1.55 -7.42
N LEU A 105 6.08 0.73 -8.35
CA LEU A 105 7.51 0.50 -8.53
C LEU A 105 8.26 1.68 -9.17
N GLY A 106 7.58 2.59 -9.87
CA GLY A 106 8.22 3.61 -10.72
C GLY A 106 8.82 3.04 -11.99
N ALA A 107 8.33 1.87 -12.44
CA ALA A 107 8.84 1.21 -13.62
C ALA A 107 8.20 1.77 -14.90
N PRO A 108 8.98 2.19 -15.91
CA PRO A 108 8.43 2.69 -17.16
C PRO A 108 7.63 1.62 -17.91
N TYR A 109 6.49 1.97 -18.47
CA TYR A 109 5.67 1.07 -19.28
C TYR A 109 4.85 1.82 -20.33
N ASP A 110 4.43 1.11 -21.35
CA ASP A 110 3.45 1.55 -22.33
C ASP A 110 2.25 0.59 -22.35
N VAL A 111 1.06 1.11 -22.68
CA VAL A 111 -0.15 0.29 -22.79
C VAL A 111 -0.61 0.24 -24.26
N LEU A 112 -0.77 -0.97 -24.79
CA LEU A 112 -1.39 -1.23 -26.09
C LEU A 112 -2.78 -1.84 -25.90
N ASN A 113 -3.83 -1.14 -26.33
CA ASN A 113 -5.16 -1.73 -26.43
C ASN A 113 -5.28 -2.46 -27.77
N ALA A 114 -5.40 -3.79 -27.75
CA ALA A 114 -5.41 -4.64 -28.93
C ALA A 114 -6.64 -4.41 -29.82
N THR A 115 -7.78 -3.96 -29.26
CA THR A 115 -9.01 -3.72 -30.02
C THR A 115 -9.05 -2.33 -30.65
N THR A 116 -8.55 -1.30 -29.96
CA THR A 116 -8.72 0.11 -30.37
C THR A 116 -7.41 0.83 -30.67
N GLY A 117 -6.28 0.24 -30.32
CA GLY A 117 -4.95 0.77 -30.55
C GLY A 117 -4.45 0.55 -31.99
N PRO A 118 -3.21 0.96 -32.25
CA PRO A 118 -2.55 0.65 -33.53
C PRO A 118 -2.27 -0.85 -33.64
N THR A 119 -2.31 -1.37 -34.85
CA THR A 119 -1.92 -2.75 -35.16
C THR A 119 -0.46 -3.00 -34.73
N LEU A 120 -0.23 -4.09 -34.00
CA LEU A 120 1.09 -4.47 -33.58
C LEU A 120 1.90 -5.03 -34.77
N THR A 121 3.06 -4.45 -35.00
CA THR A 121 3.96 -4.87 -36.12
C THR A 121 5.39 -5.01 -35.58
N ALA A 122 6.26 -5.69 -36.34
CA ALA A 122 7.68 -5.79 -35.99
C ALA A 122 8.32 -4.40 -35.80
N ASP A 123 8.00 -3.42 -36.67
CA ASP A 123 8.53 -2.05 -36.59
C ASP A 123 8.00 -1.28 -35.39
N SER A 124 6.80 -1.63 -34.88
CA SER A 124 6.29 -1.05 -33.64
C SER A 124 7.03 -1.55 -32.40
N LEU A 125 7.63 -2.74 -32.46
CA LEU A 125 8.34 -3.39 -31.35
C LEU A 125 9.85 -3.15 -31.37
N ALA A 126 10.47 -3.01 -32.54
CA ALA A 126 11.91 -2.86 -32.65
C ALA A 126 12.33 -1.98 -33.83
N THR A 127 13.58 -1.50 -33.80
CA THR A 127 14.26 -0.82 -34.90
C THR A 127 15.63 -1.47 -35.09
N GLY A 128 15.73 -2.37 -36.06
CA GLY A 128 16.93 -3.17 -36.26
C GLY A 128 17.23 -4.09 -35.06
N ALA A 129 18.40 -3.93 -34.45
CA ALA A 129 18.82 -4.68 -33.26
C ALA A 129 18.43 -3.98 -31.91
N HIS A 130 17.57 -3.00 -31.96
CA HIS A 130 17.09 -2.27 -30.77
C HIS A 130 15.60 -2.56 -30.53
N GLY A 131 15.30 -3.36 -29.51
CA GLY A 131 13.97 -3.63 -29.00
C GLY A 131 13.49 -2.52 -28.07
N LYS A 132 12.22 -2.19 -28.13
CA LYS A 132 11.63 -1.09 -27.33
C LYS A 132 11.15 -1.53 -25.95
N TYR A 133 11.14 -2.81 -25.65
CA TYR A 133 10.60 -3.38 -24.42
C TYR A 133 11.44 -4.56 -23.94
N ASP A 134 11.66 -4.67 -22.66
CA ASP A 134 12.37 -5.78 -22.02
C ASP A 134 11.43 -6.81 -21.36
N ALA A 135 10.14 -6.46 -21.21
CA ALA A 135 9.10 -7.32 -20.65
C ALA A 135 7.75 -7.10 -21.36
N VAL A 136 6.94 -8.15 -21.43
CA VAL A 136 5.57 -8.09 -21.96
C VAL A 136 4.59 -8.64 -20.92
N PHE A 137 3.50 -7.91 -20.69
CA PHE A 137 2.39 -8.35 -19.85
C PHE A 137 1.10 -8.38 -20.67
N LEU A 138 0.38 -9.49 -20.61
CA LEU A 138 -0.96 -9.62 -21.18
C LEU A 138 -1.98 -9.62 -20.04
N ASP A 139 -2.96 -8.75 -20.09
CA ASP A 139 -4.06 -8.76 -19.12
C ASP A 139 -4.87 -10.05 -19.17
N LEU A 140 -5.20 -10.51 -20.38
CA LEU A 140 -5.77 -11.81 -20.68
C LEU A 140 -4.82 -12.60 -21.57
N GLY A 141 -4.54 -13.86 -21.22
CA GLY A 141 -3.48 -14.65 -21.84
C GLY A 141 -3.65 -14.92 -23.33
N GLY A 142 -4.89 -14.95 -23.82
CA GLY A 142 -5.24 -15.06 -25.25
C GLY A 142 -5.72 -13.74 -25.84
N LEU A 143 -5.70 -12.63 -25.09
CA LEU A 143 -6.35 -11.36 -25.45
C LEU A 143 -7.80 -11.59 -25.89
N GLU A 144 -8.55 -12.30 -25.07
CA GLU A 144 -9.87 -12.80 -25.37
C GLU A 144 -10.89 -11.67 -25.55
N VAL A 145 -11.58 -11.73 -26.69
CA VAL A 145 -12.74 -10.90 -27.03
C VAL A 145 -13.89 -11.77 -27.51
N SER A 146 -15.10 -11.22 -27.63
CA SER A 146 -16.23 -11.98 -28.16
C SER A 146 -15.89 -12.55 -29.55
N GLY A 147 -15.80 -13.88 -29.63
CA GLY A 147 -15.54 -14.62 -30.86
C GLY A 147 -14.07 -14.94 -31.17
N GLY A 148 -13.12 -14.67 -30.26
CA GLY A 148 -11.73 -15.05 -30.47
C GLY A 148 -10.70 -14.18 -29.72
N SER A 149 -9.56 -13.96 -30.32
CA SER A 149 -8.51 -13.06 -29.85
C SER A 149 -8.65 -11.67 -30.47
N ALA A 150 -8.29 -10.62 -29.70
CA ALA A 150 -8.20 -9.25 -30.23
C ALA A 150 -7.05 -9.10 -31.23
N PHE A 151 -5.98 -9.90 -31.08
CA PHE A 151 -4.89 -9.95 -32.06
C PHE A 151 -5.20 -10.89 -33.22
N THR A 152 -4.80 -10.47 -34.42
CA THR A 152 -4.70 -11.30 -35.61
C THR A 152 -3.52 -12.28 -35.52
N THR A 153 -3.49 -13.28 -36.39
CA THR A 153 -2.34 -14.20 -36.50
C THR A 153 -1.02 -13.46 -36.76
N ASP A 154 -1.04 -12.41 -37.59
CA ASP A 154 0.15 -11.61 -37.90
C ASP A 154 0.68 -10.83 -36.70
N GLU A 155 -0.22 -10.28 -35.87
CA GLU A 155 0.16 -9.58 -34.64
C GLU A 155 0.74 -10.54 -33.57
N TRP A 156 0.14 -11.72 -33.41
CA TRP A 156 0.71 -12.77 -32.56
C TRP A 156 2.09 -13.20 -33.06
N THR A 157 2.26 -13.38 -34.37
CA THR A 157 3.52 -13.73 -34.98
C THR A 157 4.58 -12.64 -34.80
N ALA A 158 4.20 -11.36 -34.93
CA ALA A 158 5.09 -10.23 -34.67
C ALA A 158 5.56 -10.21 -33.22
N LEU A 159 4.64 -10.40 -32.24
CA LEU A 159 4.97 -10.46 -30.83
C LEU A 159 5.90 -11.62 -30.48
N GLN A 160 5.59 -12.84 -30.94
CA GLN A 160 6.38 -14.04 -30.66
C GLN A 160 7.77 -13.97 -31.27
N ASN A 161 7.89 -13.47 -32.53
CA ASN A 161 9.18 -13.23 -33.15
C ASN A 161 10.01 -12.18 -32.37
N TYR A 162 9.38 -11.15 -31.83
CA TYR A 162 10.05 -10.16 -30.98
C TYR A 162 10.59 -10.81 -29.72
N GLU A 163 9.73 -11.57 -29.00
CA GLU A 163 10.11 -12.29 -27.78
C GLU A 163 11.32 -13.20 -28.00
N ALA A 164 11.33 -13.97 -29.10
CA ALA A 164 12.44 -14.84 -29.47
C ALA A 164 13.71 -14.06 -29.86
N ALA A 165 13.57 -13.04 -30.72
CA ALA A 165 14.70 -12.27 -31.27
C ALA A 165 15.43 -11.45 -30.18
N PHE A 166 14.73 -10.90 -29.21
CA PHE A 166 15.26 -10.06 -28.17
C PHE A 166 15.33 -10.75 -26.79
N ASN A 167 14.96 -12.04 -26.72
CA ASN A 167 14.91 -12.83 -25.49
C ASN A 167 14.05 -12.14 -24.41
N VAL A 168 12.87 -11.66 -24.79
CA VAL A 168 11.91 -10.97 -23.91
C VAL A 168 10.93 -11.97 -23.32
N ARG A 169 10.68 -11.85 -22.02
CA ARG A 169 9.73 -12.69 -21.29
C ARG A 169 8.32 -12.13 -21.33
N ARG A 170 7.35 -13.03 -21.41
CA ARG A 170 5.93 -12.69 -21.36
C ARG A 170 5.29 -13.22 -20.09
N VAL A 171 4.43 -12.39 -19.47
CA VAL A 171 3.53 -12.78 -18.38
C VAL A 171 2.09 -12.69 -18.86
N ALA A 172 1.36 -13.80 -18.83
CA ALA A 172 -0.07 -13.88 -19.02
C ALA A 172 -0.73 -13.83 -17.64
N LEU A 173 -1.31 -12.68 -17.28
CA LEU A 173 -1.82 -12.44 -15.93
C LEU A 173 -3.05 -13.30 -15.64
N TYR A 174 -3.93 -13.48 -16.61
CA TYR A 174 -5.12 -14.29 -16.43
C TYR A 174 -5.45 -15.04 -17.74
N THR A 175 -5.37 -16.35 -17.72
CA THR A 175 -5.62 -17.16 -18.91
C THR A 175 -6.50 -18.38 -18.65
N SER A 176 -7.35 -18.72 -19.61
CA SER A 176 -7.94 -20.04 -19.65
C SER A 176 -6.88 -21.08 -20.06
N PRO A 177 -6.85 -22.27 -19.44
CA PRO A 177 -5.96 -23.34 -19.88
C PRO A 177 -6.14 -23.65 -21.37
N GLY A 178 -5.04 -23.83 -22.08
CA GLY A 178 -5.02 -24.10 -23.52
C GLY A 178 -3.63 -24.33 -24.07
N ALA A 179 -3.53 -24.68 -25.37
CA ALA A 179 -2.29 -25.05 -26.02
C ALA A 179 -1.28 -23.90 -26.14
N MET A 180 -1.69 -22.62 -25.93
CA MET A 180 -0.76 -21.49 -25.93
C MET A 180 0.25 -21.56 -24.77
N TYR A 181 -0.13 -22.20 -23.67
CA TYR A 181 0.67 -22.36 -22.43
C TYR A 181 0.82 -23.83 -22.04
N ASP A 182 0.58 -24.76 -22.96
CA ASP A 182 0.69 -26.21 -22.73
C ASP A 182 -0.10 -26.72 -21.55
N LEU A 183 -1.30 -26.20 -21.37
CA LEU A 183 -2.21 -26.56 -20.28
C LEU A 183 -3.46 -27.26 -20.84
N ALA A 184 -3.80 -28.39 -20.25
CA ALA A 184 -5.08 -29.07 -20.45
C ALA A 184 -6.07 -28.62 -19.38
N ASP A 185 -7.28 -28.29 -19.80
CA ASP A 185 -8.34 -27.74 -18.98
C ASP A 185 -9.02 -28.81 -18.09
N ASN A 186 -9.17 -28.55 -16.81
CA ASN A 186 -9.87 -29.37 -15.82
C ASN A 186 -11.15 -28.71 -15.24
N GLY A 187 -11.68 -27.68 -15.92
CA GLY A 187 -12.92 -27.00 -15.54
C GLY A 187 -12.72 -25.61 -14.95
N GLU A 188 -13.70 -25.16 -14.20
CA GLU A 188 -13.68 -23.85 -13.53
C GLU A 188 -14.23 -23.95 -12.13
N ILE A 189 -13.73 -23.10 -11.23
CA ILE A 189 -14.17 -22.99 -9.85
C ILE A 189 -14.52 -21.54 -9.55
N ASP A 190 -15.66 -21.33 -8.88
CA ASP A 190 -16.02 -20.09 -8.23
C ASP A 190 -15.55 -20.12 -6.77
N PRO A 191 -14.46 -19.41 -6.41
CA PRO A 191 -13.91 -19.43 -5.05
C PRO A 191 -14.84 -18.83 -4.01
N THR A 192 -15.82 -18.02 -4.41
CA THR A 192 -16.83 -17.47 -3.49
C THR A 192 -17.73 -18.57 -2.92
N GLN A 193 -17.87 -19.68 -3.66
CA GLN A 193 -18.64 -20.87 -3.25
C GLN A 193 -17.75 -21.95 -2.66
N THR A 194 -16.54 -22.10 -3.20
CA THR A 194 -15.58 -23.13 -2.79
C THR A 194 -14.18 -22.53 -2.81
N PRO A 195 -13.65 -22.04 -1.69
CA PRO A 195 -12.30 -21.50 -1.60
C PRO A 195 -11.26 -22.48 -2.14
N VAL A 196 -10.29 -21.97 -2.91
CA VAL A 196 -9.21 -22.75 -3.50
C VAL A 196 -7.90 -22.41 -2.79
N THR A 197 -7.20 -23.45 -2.33
CA THR A 197 -5.91 -23.31 -1.65
C THR A 197 -4.79 -23.75 -2.59
N LEU A 198 -3.84 -22.83 -2.86
CA LEU A 198 -2.69 -23.04 -3.73
C LEU A 198 -1.41 -23.05 -2.91
N THR A 199 -0.50 -23.95 -3.25
CA THR A 199 0.84 -24.05 -2.65
C THR A 199 1.93 -23.82 -3.67
N CYS A 200 3.02 -23.16 -3.26
CA CYS A 200 4.21 -23.01 -4.09
C CYS A 200 4.90 -24.37 -4.30
N THR A 201 5.33 -24.61 -5.52
CA THR A 201 6.35 -25.64 -5.78
C THR A 201 7.75 -25.13 -5.44
N ALA A 202 8.75 -25.98 -5.45
CA ALA A 202 10.14 -25.56 -5.24
C ALA A 202 10.63 -24.54 -6.31
N ALA A 203 10.04 -24.54 -7.51
CA ALA A 203 10.39 -23.62 -8.58
C ALA A 203 9.78 -22.21 -8.40
N ALA A 204 8.78 -22.06 -7.55
CA ALA A 204 8.05 -20.81 -7.37
C ALA A 204 8.85 -19.75 -6.57
N GLY A 205 9.58 -20.16 -5.52
CA GLY A 205 10.29 -19.24 -4.63
C GLY A 205 11.27 -18.30 -5.36
N PRO A 206 12.14 -18.77 -6.27
CA PRO A 206 13.01 -17.89 -7.04
C PRO A 206 12.27 -16.95 -8.01
N ILE A 207 11.03 -17.26 -8.37
CA ILE A 207 10.21 -16.46 -9.29
C ILE A 207 9.37 -15.43 -8.53
N PHE A 208 8.67 -15.87 -7.49
CA PHE A 208 7.83 -14.99 -6.67
C PHE A 208 8.61 -14.36 -5.52
N VAL A 209 9.67 -13.64 -5.87
CA VAL A 209 10.54 -12.92 -4.92
C VAL A 209 9.70 -11.99 -4.05
N GLY A 210 9.93 -12.06 -2.74
CA GLY A 210 9.19 -11.27 -1.74
C GLY A 210 7.90 -11.92 -1.24
N MET A 211 7.42 -12.99 -1.88
CA MET A 211 6.29 -13.78 -1.39
C MET A 211 6.76 -14.82 -0.35
N ASN A 212 5.93 -15.08 0.66
CA ASN A 212 6.18 -16.16 1.62
C ASN A 212 5.61 -17.50 1.10
N CYS A 213 6.39 -18.20 0.28
CA CYS A 213 6.03 -19.51 -0.27
C CYS A 213 5.91 -20.65 0.77
N ALA A 214 6.23 -20.43 2.05
CA ALA A 214 5.99 -21.41 3.10
C ALA A 214 4.51 -21.52 3.47
N ASN A 215 3.72 -20.50 3.16
CA ASN A 215 2.30 -20.43 3.43
C ASN A 215 1.50 -20.57 2.12
N PRO A 216 0.30 -21.18 2.17
CA PRO A 216 -0.56 -21.30 1.01
C PRO A 216 -1.22 -19.97 0.65
N ILE A 217 -1.53 -19.77 -0.64
CA ILE A 217 -2.42 -18.72 -1.13
C ILE A 217 -3.85 -19.25 -1.05
N VAL A 218 -4.76 -18.48 -0.45
CA VAL A 218 -6.18 -18.83 -0.39
C VAL A 218 -6.96 -17.89 -1.30
N MET A 219 -7.59 -18.50 -2.32
CA MET A 219 -8.48 -17.80 -3.25
C MET A 219 -9.90 -17.86 -2.71
N THR A 220 -10.51 -16.70 -2.50
CA THR A 220 -11.91 -16.55 -2.03
C THR A 220 -12.77 -15.72 -2.96
N ASP A 221 -12.19 -15.16 -4.05
CA ASP A 221 -12.87 -14.33 -5.03
C ASP A 221 -12.19 -14.49 -6.40
N GLY A 222 -12.92 -14.15 -7.47
CA GLY A 222 -12.47 -14.30 -8.84
C GLY A 222 -12.56 -15.75 -9.35
N TRP A 223 -12.59 -15.93 -10.67
CA TRP A 223 -12.65 -17.24 -11.29
C TRP A 223 -11.28 -17.93 -11.34
N VAL A 224 -11.28 -19.23 -11.11
CA VAL A 224 -10.06 -20.07 -11.07
C VAL A 224 -10.24 -21.25 -12.03
N TYR A 225 -9.22 -21.53 -12.85
CA TYR A 225 -9.22 -22.61 -13.83
C TYR A 225 -8.17 -23.67 -13.48
N PRO A 226 -8.55 -24.78 -12.83
CA PRO A 226 -7.66 -25.91 -12.65
C PRO A 226 -7.16 -26.44 -13.97
N ALA A 227 -5.88 -26.79 -14.05
CA ALA A 227 -5.27 -27.33 -15.26
C ALA A 227 -4.34 -28.51 -14.97
N THR A 228 -4.00 -29.28 -16.00
CA THR A 228 -2.86 -30.21 -16.00
C THR A 228 -1.89 -29.81 -17.10
N VAL A 229 -0.61 -30.12 -16.91
CA VAL A 229 0.40 -29.90 -17.97
C VAL A 229 0.10 -30.84 -19.13
N ALA A 230 -0.04 -30.29 -20.33
CA ALA A 230 -0.22 -31.06 -21.55
C ALA A 230 1.11 -31.74 -21.99
N ALA A 231 1.01 -32.88 -22.67
CA ALA A 231 2.18 -33.54 -23.23
C ALA A 231 2.59 -32.85 -24.54
N THR A 232 3.65 -32.05 -24.48
CA THR A 232 4.24 -31.32 -25.60
C THR A 232 5.75 -31.51 -25.62
N ASP A 233 6.44 -30.95 -26.63
CA ASP A 233 7.92 -30.94 -26.71
C ASP A 233 8.51 -29.78 -25.87
N ASP A 234 7.68 -28.85 -25.42
CA ASP A 234 8.08 -27.73 -24.59
C ASP A 234 8.27 -28.15 -23.11
N THR A 235 9.04 -27.38 -22.36
CA THR A 235 9.24 -27.65 -20.93
C THR A 235 8.33 -26.75 -20.09
N VAL A 236 7.36 -27.37 -19.43
CA VAL A 236 6.44 -26.69 -18.52
C VAL A 236 6.83 -26.91 -17.07
N THR A 237 7.07 -25.85 -16.33
CA THR A 237 7.41 -25.90 -14.91
C THR A 237 6.23 -25.36 -14.07
N PRO A 238 5.54 -26.22 -13.32
CA PRO A 238 4.49 -25.78 -12.39
C PRO A 238 5.06 -24.93 -11.26
N LEU A 239 4.36 -23.84 -10.94
CA LEU A 239 4.71 -22.89 -9.86
C LEU A 239 3.72 -23.00 -8.70
N LEU A 240 2.42 -23.00 -9.00
CA LEU A 240 1.33 -23.05 -8.01
C LEU A 240 0.47 -24.26 -8.29
N VAL A 241 0.22 -25.04 -7.23
CA VAL A 241 -0.55 -26.29 -7.33
C VAL A 241 -1.53 -26.42 -6.16
N ASP A 242 -2.64 -27.16 -6.37
CA ASP A 242 -3.52 -27.57 -5.28
C ASP A 242 -3.14 -28.97 -4.75
N THR A 243 -3.84 -29.44 -3.70
CA THR A 243 -3.65 -30.77 -3.13
C THR A 243 -4.09 -31.91 -4.06
N GLY A 244 -4.87 -31.61 -5.09
CA GLY A 244 -5.31 -32.56 -6.12
C GLY A 244 -4.30 -32.74 -7.25
N GLY A 245 -3.24 -31.92 -7.26
CA GLY A 245 -2.21 -31.92 -8.31
C GLY A 245 -2.59 -31.09 -9.54
N ASN A 246 -3.66 -30.31 -9.50
CA ASN A 246 -3.93 -29.32 -10.52
C ASN A 246 -2.94 -28.17 -10.43
N VAL A 247 -2.65 -27.58 -11.59
CA VAL A 247 -1.69 -26.47 -11.77
C VAL A 247 -2.45 -25.18 -12.03
N TYR A 248 -1.98 -24.06 -11.45
CA TYR A 248 -2.61 -22.74 -11.54
C TYR A 248 -1.64 -21.65 -11.94
N GLY A 249 -0.36 -21.94 -11.93
CA GLY A 249 0.71 -21.05 -12.39
C GLY A 249 1.84 -21.89 -12.97
N VAL A 250 2.34 -21.51 -14.15
CA VAL A 250 3.43 -22.21 -14.85
C VAL A 250 4.42 -21.23 -15.46
N VAL A 251 5.66 -21.70 -15.66
CA VAL A 251 6.58 -21.17 -16.66
C VAL A 251 6.68 -22.17 -17.78
N VAL A 252 6.51 -21.70 -19.00
CA VAL A 252 6.70 -22.46 -20.23
C VAL A 252 7.99 -22.00 -20.89
N HIS A 253 8.91 -22.94 -21.11
CA HIS A 253 10.09 -22.76 -21.95
C HIS A 253 9.82 -23.47 -23.30
N TYR A 254 9.53 -22.67 -24.30
CA TYR A 254 9.22 -23.17 -25.62
C TYR A 254 10.50 -23.68 -26.34
N THR A 255 10.36 -24.68 -27.16
CA THR A 255 11.49 -25.31 -27.89
C THR A 255 12.24 -24.31 -28.77
N GLU A 256 11.59 -23.24 -29.22
CA GLU A 256 12.21 -22.16 -29.99
C GLU A 256 12.89 -21.08 -29.11
N GLY A 257 12.91 -21.25 -27.77
CA GLY A 257 13.69 -20.44 -26.84
C GLY A 257 12.95 -19.27 -26.18
N ARG A 258 11.66 -19.05 -26.45
CA ARG A 258 10.83 -18.08 -25.70
C ARG A 258 10.50 -18.61 -24.31
N GLU A 259 10.19 -17.67 -23.40
CA GLU A 259 9.72 -17.98 -22.05
C GLU A 259 8.42 -17.23 -21.76
N ALA A 260 7.41 -17.93 -21.23
CA ALA A 260 6.18 -17.33 -20.76
C ALA A 260 5.80 -17.82 -19.37
N LEU A 261 5.34 -16.91 -18.50
CA LEU A 261 4.69 -17.25 -17.24
C LEU A 261 3.17 -17.06 -17.42
N ALA A 262 2.38 -18.04 -17.04
CA ALA A 262 0.93 -17.99 -17.17
C ALA A 262 0.25 -18.33 -15.85
N LEU A 263 -0.76 -17.52 -15.46
CA LEU A 263 -1.62 -17.75 -14.31
C LEU A 263 -3.05 -18.04 -14.77
N THR A 264 -3.69 -19.07 -14.18
CA THR A 264 -5.03 -19.52 -14.57
C THR A 264 -6.12 -19.10 -13.57
N PHE A 265 -5.90 -17.99 -12.86
CA PHE A 265 -6.86 -17.43 -11.92
C PHE A 265 -6.91 -15.91 -12.00
N ALA A 266 -8.02 -15.34 -11.56
CA ALA A 266 -8.31 -13.92 -11.67
C ALA A 266 -7.27 -13.04 -10.97
N GLN A 267 -6.90 -11.93 -11.63
CA GLN A 267 -6.00 -10.91 -11.10
C GLN A 267 -6.72 -9.57 -11.02
N ALA A 268 -6.65 -8.91 -9.87
CA ALA A 268 -7.16 -7.55 -9.67
C ALA A 268 -6.35 -6.84 -8.59
N SER A 269 -6.26 -5.52 -8.65
CA SER A 269 -5.45 -4.71 -7.73
C SER A 269 -5.86 -4.78 -6.26
N TYR A 270 -7.05 -5.30 -5.96
CA TYR A 270 -7.58 -5.50 -4.61
C TYR A 270 -7.50 -6.97 -4.14
N LEU A 271 -7.12 -7.92 -5.00
CA LEU A 271 -7.01 -9.32 -4.63
C LEU A 271 -5.65 -9.58 -3.95
N THR A 272 -5.68 -9.96 -2.68
CA THR A 272 -4.47 -10.32 -1.93
C THR A 272 -3.61 -11.37 -2.65
N PRO A 273 -4.17 -12.45 -3.26
CA PRO A 273 -3.40 -13.39 -4.06
C PRO A 273 -2.59 -12.74 -5.19
N TYR A 274 -3.18 -11.77 -5.91
CA TYR A 274 -2.43 -11.01 -6.91
C TYR A 274 -1.30 -10.20 -6.27
N LEU A 275 -1.59 -9.46 -5.21
CA LEU A 275 -0.63 -8.56 -4.56
C LEU A 275 0.59 -9.31 -4.00
N GLN A 276 0.41 -10.56 -3.56
CA GLN A 276 1.50 -11.43 -3.13
C GLN A 276 2.46 -11.80 -4.28
N LEU A 277 1.93 -11.94 -5.50
CA LEU A 277 2.70 -12.33 -6.69
C LEU A 277 3.26 -11.13 -7.46
N ALA A 278 2.61 -9.98 -7.39
CA ALA A 278 2.77 -8.83 -8.29
C ALA A 278 4.23 -8.41 -8.51
N TYR A 279 4.99 -8.23 -7.42
CA TYR A 279 6.41 -7.89 -7.54
C TYR A 279 7.21 -9.00 -8.21
N GLY A 280 7.00 -10.26 -7.83
CA GLY A 280 7.68 -11.41 -8.42
C GLY A 280 7.43 -11.55 -9.92
N LEU A 281 6.21 -11.24 -10.38
CA LEU A 281 5.87 -11.23 -11.82
C LEU A 281 6.69 -10.20 -12.58
N VAL A 282 6.81 -8.96 -12.06
CA VAL A 282 7.63 -7.91 -12.68
C VAL A 282 9.11 -8.28 -12.64
N ASN A 283 9.61 -8.70 -11.48
CA ASN A 283 11.00 -9.11 -11.31
C ASN A 283 11.39 -10.26 -12.25
N TRP A 284 10.51 -11.26 -12.43
CA TRP A 284 10.76 -12.35 -13.34
C TRP A 284 10.75 -11.88 -14.82
N ALA A 285 9.76 -11.08 -15.20
CA ALA A 285 9.61 -10.59 -16.58
C ALA A 285 10.82 -9.75 -17.02
N THR A 286 11.31 -8.87 -16.14
CA THR A 286 12.48 -7.99 -16.38
C THR A 286 13.82 -8.65 -16.06
N ARG A 287 13.82 -9.95 -15.76
CA ARG A 287 15.03 -10.69 -15.32
C ARG A 287 15.72 -10.07 -14.13
N GLY A 288 14.97 -9.40 -13.25
CA GLY A 288 15.45 -8.74 -12.04
C GLY A 288 16.21 -7.43 -12.26
N LEU A 289 16.19 -6.86 -13.47
CA LEU A 289 16.83 -5.57 -13.78
C LEU A 289 15.78 -4.60 -14.36
N PHE A 290 15.44 -3.56 -13.63
CA PHE A 290 14.47 -2.56 -14.10
C PHE A 290 14.72 -1.19 -13.44
N VAL A 291 14.28 -0.11 -14.08
CA VAL A 291 14.16 1.21 -13.47
C VAL A 291 13.01 1.17 -12.48
N GLY A 292 13.27 1.56 -11.23
CA GLY A 292 12.31 1.50 -10.15
C GLY A 292 12.82 0.75 -8.93
N GLU A 293 12.02 0.75 -7.88
CA GLU A 293 12.35 0.14 -6.59
C GLU A 293 11.14 -0.49 -5.92
N ARG A 294 11.39 -1.44 -5.02
CA ARG A 294 10.38 -2.02 -4.16
C ARG A 294 10.76 -1.87 -2.71
N HIS A 295 9.94 -1.18 -1.94
CA HIS A 295 9.93 -1.20 -0.48
C HIS A 295 8.52 -1.50 0.03
N VAL A 296 8.43 -1.94 1.28
CA VAL A 296 7.18 -2.15 1.98
C VAL A 296 7.12 -1.18 3.14
N TYR A 297 6.03 -0.44 3.25
CA TYR A 297 5.90 0.62 4.23
C TYR A 297 4.76 0.36 5.20
N ALA A 298 4.96 0.78 6.46
CA ALA A 298 3.92 0.98 7.45
C ALA A 298 4.25 2.28 8.20
N VAL A 299 3.44 3.32 8.01
CA VAL A 299 3.74 4.69 8.50
C VAL A 299 2.58 5.20 9.39
N PRO A 300 2.35 4.62 10.57
CA PRO A 300 1.28 5.07 11.45
C PRO A 300 1.64 6.40 12.11
N GLN A 301 0.71 7.36 12.04
CA GLN A 301 0.78 8.65 12.71
C GLN A 301 -0.42 8.79 13.65
N ILE A 302 -0.15 9.15 14.90
CA ILE A 302 -1.13 9.22 15.97
C ILE A 302 -1.30 10.68 16.38
N ASP A 303 -2.49 11.22 16.22
CA ASP A 303 -2.80 12.62 16.48
C ASP A 303 -3.22 12.88 17.94
N ASP A 304 -3.28 14.14 18.29
CA ASP A 304 -3.82 14.67 19.56
C ASP A 304 -3.02 14.32 20.83
N PHE A 305 -1.73 14.06 20.73
CA PHE A 305 -0.93 13.77 21.92
C PHE A 305 -1.02 14.92 22.93
N PHE A 306 -1.39 14.62 24.15
CA PHE A 306 -1.73 15.48 25.28
C PHE A 306 -3.17 16.01 25.30
N LEU A 307 -3.96 15.92 24.25
CA LEU A 307 -5.36 16.35 24.27
C LEU A 307 -6.30 15.23 24.75
N ALA A 308 -7.51 15.63 25.13
CA ALA A 308 -8.59 14.70 25.44
C ALA A 308 -9.55 14.63 24.27
N SER A 309 -9.81 13.42 23.75
CA SER A 309 -10.80 13.17 22.71
C SER A 309 -12.19 12.98 23.32
N SER A 310 -13.22 13.51 22.66
CA SER A 310 -14.62 13.12 22.95
C SER A 310 -14.80 11.67 22.49
N ILE A 311 -15.56 10.88 23.23
CA ILE A 311 -15.81 9.47 22.93
C ILE A 311 -17.21 9.30 22.31
N TYR A 312 -17.32 8.48 21.27
CA TYR A 312 -18.56 8.23 20.52
C TYR A 312 -19.74 7.87 21.40
N THR A 313 -19.54 7.01 22.40
CA THR A 313 -20.57 6.59 23.34
C THR A 313 -20.81 7.60 24.48
N GLY A 314 -20.09 8.72 24.48
CA GLY A 314 -20.15 9.79 25.46
C GLY A 314 -18.97 9.77 26.43
N GLY A 315 -18.69 10.94 27.01
CA GLY A 315 -17.53 11.18 27.86
C GLY A 315 -16.31 11.65 27.09
N THR A 316 -15.14 11.63 27.72
CA THR A 316 -13.86 12.03 27.15
C THR A 316 -12.79 11.05 27.60
N TYR A 317 -11.78 10.84 26.74
CA TYR A 317 -10.60 10.07 27.09
C TYR A 317 -9.33 10.83 26.70
N ARG A 318 -8.36 10.86 27.61
CA ARG A 318 -6.99 11.33 27.38
C ARG A 318 -6.05 10.21 27.78
N ILE A 319 -5.12 9.87 26.89
CA ILE A 319 -4.08 8.86 27.11
C ILE A 319 -3.35 9.15 28.45
N THR A 320 -3.04 8.11 29.21
CA THR A 320 -2.29 8.15 30.46
C THR A 320 -0.82 7.79 30.25
N ASP A 321 0.00 8.00 31.27
CA ASP A 321 1.39 7.54 31.27
C ASP A 321 1.50 6.00 31.29
N ALA A 322 0.50 5.30 31.80
CA ALA A 322 0.41 3.84 31.76
C ALA A 322 0.12 3.32 30.35
N ASP A 323 -0.82 3.95 29.64
CA ASP A 323 -1.13 3.61 28.24
C ASP A 323 0.08 3.82 27.33
N LEU A 324 0.79 4.95 27.50
CA LEU A 324 2.02 5.21 26.71
C LEU A 324 3.12 4.19 27.01
N GLN A 325 3.22 3.71 28.25
CA GLN A 325 4.16 2.65 28.60
C GLN A 325 3.77 1.30 27.98
N ALA A 326 2.47 0.96 27.98
CA ALA A 326 1.94 -0.25 27.37
C ALA A 326 2.22 -0.25 25.87
N LEU A 327 1.92 0.87 25.20
CA LEU A 327 2.19 1.04 23.76
C LEU A 327 3.68 0.93 23.44
N ALA A 328 4.58 1.53 24.24
CA ALA A 328 6.02 1.40 24.06
C ALA A 328 6.51 -0.04 24.25
N ASN A 329 5.93 -0.79 25.17
CA ASN A 329 6.24 -2.20 25.37
C ASN A 329 5.82 -3.02 24.15
N TRP A 330 4.63 -2.80 23.63
CA TRP A 330 4.13 -3.44 22.41
C TRP A 330 5.01 -3.10 21.20
N GLU A 331 5.36 -1.83 20.98
CA GLU A 331 6.25 -1.42 19.88
C GLU A 331 7.63 -2.10 19.96
N ASN A 332 8.21 -2.19 21.16
CA ASN A 332 9.47 -2.89 21.37
C ASN A 332 9.37 -4.40 21.10
N ALA A 333 8.24 -5.04 21.44
CA ALA A 333 7.98 -6.43 21.10
C ALA A 333 7.80 -6.62 19.59
N THR A 334 7.14 -5.71 18.91
CA THR A 334 7.00 -5.66 17.45
C THR A 334 8.37 -5.54 16.78
N ARG A 335 9.24 -4.63 17.25
CA ARG A 335 10.62 -4.47 16.73
C ARG A 335 11.51 -5.68 16.96
N ALA A 336 11.17 -6.55 17.88
CA ALA A 336 11.93 -7.80 18.09
C ALA A 336 11.71 -8.83 16.98
N GLN A 337 10.71 -8.64 16.10
CA GLN A 337 10.46 -9.49 14.95
C GLN A 337 11.29 -9.03 13.74
N ALA A 338 11.71 -9.98 12.90
CA ALA A 338 12.65 -9.69 11.82
C ALA A 338 12.09 -8.74 10.75
N LEU A 339 10.80 -8.88 10.39
CA LEU A 339 10.20 -8.06 9.35
C LEU A 339 9.80 -6.65 9.82
N THR A 340 9.64 -6.45 11.13
CA THR A 340 9.22 -5.18 11.74
C THR A 340 10.33 -4.51 12.56
N ALA A 341 11.59 -4.94 12.41
CA ALA A 341 12.73 -4.46 13.20
C ALA A 341 12.95 -2.93 13.12
N ASN A 342 12.50 -2.29 12.04
CA ASN A 342 12.60 -0.85 11.83
C ASN A 342 11.26 -0.11 12.04
N PHE A 343 10.26 -0.78 12.61
CA PHE A 343 8.95 -0.18 12.86
C PHE A 343 9.05 0.92 13.92
N GLN A 344 8.36 2.05 13.70
CA GLN A 344 8.29 3.17 14.64
C GLN A 344 6.96 3.92 14.52
N LEU A 345 6.32 4.20 15.66
CA LEU A 345 5.14 5.06 15.73
C LEU A 345 5.53 6.54 15.71
N ALA A 346 4.72 7.36 15.06
CA ALA A 346 4.86 8.81 15.06
C ALA A 346 3.72 9.47 15.83
N TRP A 347 4.03 10.42 16.71
CA TRP A 347 3.06 11.22 17.46
C TRP A 347 2.99 12.65 16.94
N ALA A 348 1.78 13.12 16.61
CA ALA A 348 1.49 14.52 16.35
C ALA A 348 1.03 15.19 17.67
N VAL A 349 1.77 16.22 18.11
CA VAL A 349 1.76 16.71 19.49
C VAL A 349 1.16 18.09 19.60
N ASN A 350 0.26 18.28 20.57
CA ASN A 350 -0.33 19.55 20.98
C ASN A 350 0.17 19.95 22.38
N GLY A 351 1.00 20.96 22.49
CA GLY A 351 1.69 21.31 23.73
C GLY A 351 0.79 21.89 24.82
N GLU A 352 -0.38 22.43 24.48
CA GLU A 352 -1.32 23.03 25.44
C GLU A 352 -1.71 22.04 26.53
N GLY A 353 -2.07 20.81 26.15
CA GLY A 353 -2.55 19.80 27.11
C GLY A 353 -1.51 19.34 28.12
N SER A 354 -0.21 19.53 27.85
CA SER A 354 0.88 19.31 28.80
C SER A 354 1.08 20.56 29.69
N GLN A 355 1.10 21.76 29.10
CA GLN A 355 1.39 22.99 29.81
C GLN A 355 0.26 23.38 30.77
N SER A 356 -0.98 23.05 30.44
CA SER A 356 -2.15 23.28 31.32
C SER A 356 -2.18 22.36 32.55
N MET A 357 -1.35 21.31 32.59
CA MET A 357 -1.22 20.33 33.67
C MET A 357 0.20 20.29 34.28
N PRO A 358 0.60 21.24 35.11
CA PRO A 358 1.92 21.23 35.73
C PRO A 358 2.18 19.91 36.48
N GLY A 359 3.29 19.23 36.17
CA GLY A 359 3.62 17.94 36.78
C GLY A 359 2.87 16.74 36.18
N ASP A 360 2.30 16.89 34.98
CA ASP A 360 1.62 15.83 34.24
C ASP A 360 2.48 14.56 34.09
N PRO A 361 1.99 13.40 34.62
CA PRO A 361 2.73 12.13 34.51
C PRO A 361 2.98 11.70 33.06
N LEU A 362 2.04 11.99 32.13
CA LEU A 362 2.19 11.68 30.72
C LEU A 362 3.36 12.44 30.10
N THR A 363 3.53 13.73 30.43
CA THR A 363 4.67 14.53 29.97
C THR A 363 6.01 13.93 30.45
N ALA A 364 6.09 13.53 31.72
CA ALA A 364 7.28 12.89 32.27
C ALA A 364 7.56 11.53 31.59
N LYS A 365 6.52 10.77 31.26
CA LYS A 365 6.64 9.49 30.56
C LYS A 365 7.08 9.70 29.12
N ALA A 366 6.53 10.69 28.39
CA ALA A 366 6.93 11.04 27.04
C ALA A 366 8.43 11.38 26.95
N LEU A 367 8.95 12.13 27.94
CA LEU A 367 10.39 12.43 28.04
C LEU A 367 11.24 11.16 28.27
N ALA A 368 10.77 10.26 29.11
CA ALA A 368 11.48 9.00 29.41
C ALA A 368 11.51 8.04 28.21
N LEU A 369 10.45 8.04 27.39
CA LEU A 369 10.27 7.17 26.24
C LEU A 369 10.55 7.87 24.89
N GLY A 370 11.00 9.13 24.90
CA GLY A 370 11.14 9.98 23.72
C GLY A 370 11.80 9.29 22.52
N PRO A 371 12.92 8.58 22.68
CA PRO A 371 13.58 7.91 21.54
C PRO A 371 12.84 6.69 20.97
N THR A 372 11.82 6.17 21.64
CA THR A 372 11.00 5.06 21.16
C THR A 372 10.17 5.50 19.95
N PHE A 373 9.67 6.72 19.96
CA PHE A 373 8.74 7.28 19.00
C PHE A 373 9.40 8.37 18.15
N SER A 374 8.76 8.74 17.05
CA SER A 374 9.02 9.99 16.33
C SER A 374 7.95 11.02 16.66
N TRP A 375 8.29 12.32 16.48
CA TRP A 375 7.45 13.42 16.94
C TRP A 375 7.22 14.43 15.83
N ILE A 376 5.98 14.94 15.72
CA ILE A 376 5.53 15.86 14.68
C ILE A 376 4.78 17.03 15.36
N ASN A 377 4.84 18.23 14.79
CA ASN A 377 4.09 19.37 15.26
C ASN A 377 2.60 19.25 14.87
N HIS A 378 1.67 19.39 15.85
CA HIS A 378 0.22 19.35 15.60
C HIS A 378 -0.50 20.64 16.05
N SER A 379 0.16 21.78 15.95
CA SER A 379 -0.24 23.07 16.55
C SER A 379 -0.26 23.07 18.10
N TRP A 380 -0.52 24.22 18.69
CA TRP A 380 -0.50 24.38 20.15
C TRP A 380 -1.75 23.80 20.83
N ASP A 381 -2.96 24.28 20.44
CA ASP A 381 -4.24 23.92 21.06
C ASP A 381 -5.30 23.38 20.10
N HIS A 382 -4.86 22.96 18.91
CA HIS A 382 -5.67 22.28 17.90
C HIS A 382 -6.83 23.10 17.31
N PRO A 383 -6.66 24.37 16.91
CA PRO A 383 -7.73 25.13 16.26
C PRO A 383 -7.89 24.71 14.79
N ILE A 384 -9.11 24.80 14.26
CA ILE A 384 -9.34 24.71 12.80
C ILE A 384 -8.68 25.92 12.12
N LEU A 385 -7.79 25.68 11.16
CA LEU A 385 -6.99 26.74 10.55
C LEU A 385 -7.74 27.55 9.47
N ASP A 386 -8.86 27.04 8.94
CA ASP A 386 -9.64 27.63 7.85
C ASP A 386 -10.27 28.94 8.24
N GLY A 387 -9.91 29.87 8.65
CA GLY A 387 -10.50 31.16 9.03
C GLY A 387 -9.70 31.88 10.10
N LEU A 388 -8.58 31.26 10.50
CA LEU A 388 -7.62 31.92 11.36
C LEU A 388 -6.81 32.96 10.57
N SER A 389 -6.39 34.03 11.28
CA SER A 389 -5.45 34.98 10.71
C SER A 389 -4.05 34.39 10.60
N TYR A 390 -3.23 34.94 9.69
CA TYR A 390 -1.81 34.60 9.58
C TYR A 390 -1.10 34.63 10.95
N ALA A 391 -1.35 35.65 11.79
CA ALA A 391 -0.67 35.81 13.08
C ALA A 391 -1.07 34.70 14.09
N ASP A 392 -2.33 34.27 14.06
CA ASP A 392 -2.81 33.22 14.95
C ASP A 392 -2.20 31.87 14.55
N VAL A 393 -2.23 31.53 13.26
CA VAL A 393 -1.62 30.28 12.75
C VAL A 393 -0.11 30.27 13.03
N LEU A 394 0.60 31.36 12.75
CA LEU A 394 2.03 31.45 13.03
C LEU A 394 2.32 31.23 14.53
N THR A 395 1.47 31.79 15.42
CA THR A 395 1.61 31.64 16.87
C THR A 395 1.41 30.18 17.28
N GLU A 396 0.38 29.51 16.75
CA GLU A 396 0.07 28.11 17.02
C GLU A 396 1.28 27.20 16.78
N PHE A 397 1.87 27.28 15.61
CA PHE A 397 2.95 26.39 15.23
C PHE A 397 4.32 26.77 15.81
N THR A 398 4.64 28.07 15.93
CA THR A 398 5.91 28.50 16.54
C THR A 398 5.94 28.30 18.04
N ARG A 399 4.80 28.45 18.73
CA ARG A 399 4.68 28.16 20.15
C ARG A 399 4.86 26.67 20.42
N ASN A 400 4.23 25.84 19.63
CA ASN A 400 4.35 24.39 19.75
C ASN A 400 5.76 23.88 19.40
N ASP A 401 6.39 24.41 18.37
CA ASP A 401 7.80 24.12 18.03
C ASP A 401 8.74 24.47 19.20
N THR A 402 8.55 25.64 19.80
CA THR A 402 9.33 26.07 20.97
C THR A 402 9.15 25.11 22.13
N PHE A 403 7.93 24.64 22.38
CA PHE A 403 7.61 23.69 23.42
C PHE A 403 8.26 22.32 23.14
N LEU A 404 8.12 21.75 21.96
CA LEU A 404 8.68 20.45 21.59
C LEU A 404 10.19 20.44 21.68
N ARG A 405 10.85 21.48 21.18
CA ARG A 405 12.30 21.66 21.33
C ARG A 405 12.72 21.84 22.77
N GLY A 406 11.91 22.57 23.57
CA GLY A 406 12.14 22.76 24.98
C GLY A 406 12.06 21.47 25.80
N LEU A 407 11.19 20.53 25.39
CA LEU A 407 11.12 19.19 25.94
C LEU A 407 12.31 18.31 25.51
N GLY A 408 12.93 18.59 24.36
CA GLY A 408 14.03 17.77 23.83
C GLY A 408 13.57 16.42 23.27
N LEU A 409 12.32 16.32 22.81
CA LEU A 409 11.81 15.14 22.13
C LEU A 409 12.55 14.93 20.81
N ALA A 410 12.97 13.71 20.52
CA ALA A 410 13.73 13.36 19.33
C ALA A 410 13.39 11.90 18.88
N PRO A 411 13.35 11.63 17.55
CA PRO A 411 13.56 12.59 16.46
C PRO A 411 12.36 13.58 16.29
N TYR A 412 12.66 14.84 16.11
CA TYR A 412 11.72 15.93 15.83
C TYR A 412 12.41 16.98 14.96
N THR A 413 11.71 17.52 13.97
CA THR A 413 12.16 18.66 13.18
C THR A 413 11.03 19.69 13.02
N THR A 414 11.39 20.97 12.92
CA THR A 414 10.45 22.07 12.69
C THR A 414 9.76 21.96 11.33
N ALA A 415 10.37 21.25 10.38
CA ALA A 415 9.88 21.17 9.00
C ALA A 415 8.56 20.36 8.86
N ASN A 416 8.21 19.55 9.87
CA ASN A 416 7.13 18.58 9.81
C ASN A 416 5.92 19.00 10.64
N ALA A 417 4.73 18.96 10.03
CA ALA A 417 3.49 19.18 10.76
C ALA A 417 2.33 18.32 10.24
N VAL A 418 1.42 17.98 11.15
CA VAL A 418 0.05 17.59 10.83
C VAL A 418 -0.84 18.77 11.24
N THR A 419 -1.59 19.34 10.31
CA THR A 419 -2.49 20.45 10.64
C THR A 419 -3.76 19.91 11.32
N PRO A 420 -4.29 20.62 12.33
CA PRO A 420 -5.51 20.22 13.04
C PRO A 420 -6.65 19.90 12.07
N SER A 421 -7.24 18.71 12.19
CA SER A 421 -8.30 18.20 11.29
C SER A 421 -7.96 18.34 9.80
N ILE A 422 -6.68 18.30 9.45
CA ILE A 422 -6.14 18.53 8.10
C ILE A 422 -6.73 19.79 7.44
N SER A 423 -6.87 20.88 8.24
CA SER A 423 -7.44 22.16 7.83
C SER A 423 -6.37 23.17 7.39
N GLY A 424 -6.77 24.25 6.73
CA GLY A 424 -5.89 25.36 6.33
C GLY A 424 -5.19 25.16 4.99
N LEU A 425 -5.31 24.00 4.32
CA LEU A 425 -4.62 23.70 3.06
C LEU A 425 -5.01 24.65 1.91
N ALA A 426 -6.23 25.20 1.96
CA ALA A 426 -6.77 26.16 1.00
C ALA A 426 -6.74 27.63 1.51
N SER A 427 -6.15 27.90 2.68
CA SER A 427 -6.05 29.24 3.28
C SER A 427 -4.68 29.86 2.99
N ALA A 428 -4.65 31.01 2.30
CA ALA A 428 -3.41 31.71 1.98
C ALA A 428 -2.68 32.17 3.26
N ASP A 429 -3.43 32.65 4.27
CA ASP A 429 -2.89 33.07 5.56
C ASP A 429 -2.28 31.89 6.31
N ALA A 430 -2.99 30.74 6.35
CA ALA A 430 -2.48 29.55 7.01
C ALA A 430 -1.22 29.00 6.31
N MET A 431 -1.24 28.86 5.01
CA MET A 431 -0.10 28.32 4.26
C MET A 431 1.13 29.22 4.32
N GLN A 432 0.96 30.56 4.28
CA GLN A 432 2.07 31.48 4.46
C GLN A 432 2.61 31.43 5.89
N ALA A 433 1.74 31.33 6.91
CA ALA A 433 2.15 31.22 8.31
C ALA A 433 2.92 29.92 8.59
N LEU A 434 2.45 28.79 8.06
CA LEU A 434 3.13 27.49 8.16
C LEU A 434 4.54 27.58 7.54
N HIS A 435 4.65 28.15 6.33
CA HIS A 435 5.95 28.35 5.69
C HIS A 435 6.90 29.20 6.54
N ASP A 436 6.40 30.33 7.10
CA ASP A 436 7.20 31.26 7.89
C ASP A 436 7.53 30.71 9.30
N ALA A 437 6.72 29.75 9.80
CA ALA A 437 7.04 28.94 10.96
C ALA A 437 8.15 27.90 10.70
N GLY A 438 8.60 27.74 9.46
CA GLY A 438 9.65 26.80 9.07
C GLY A 438 9.14 25.45 8.57
N ILE A 439 7.82 25.26 8.47
CA ILE A 439 7.20 24.00 8.02
C ILE A 439 7.36 23.87 6.51
N ARG A 440 7.69 22.67 6.05
CA ARG A 440 7.92 22.32 4.65
C ARG A 440 7.13 21.09 4.21
N GLN A 441 6.74 20.25 5.16
CA GLN A 441 5.95 19.05 4.93
C GLN A 441 4.74 19.07 5.85
N ILE A 442 3.57 18.85 5.25
CA ILE A 442 2.29 18.63 5.94
C ILE A 442 1.63 17.39 5.34
N VAL A 443 0.50 17.00 5.90
CA VAL A 443 -0.31 15.91 5.33
C VAL A 443 -1.58 16.47 4.68
N SER A 444 -2.09 15.78 3.66
CA SER A 444 -3.44 15.96 3.13
C SER A 444 -4.32 14.76 3.52
N ASP A 445 -5.56 14.71 3.06
CA ASP A 445 -6.53 13.65 3.40
C ASP A 445 -7.03 12.96 2.13
N THR A 446 -6.67 11.70 1.95
CA THR A 446 -7.08 10.91 0.77
C THR A 446 -8.59 10.66 0.68
N SER A 447 -9.35 10.91 1.74
CA SER A 447 -10.82 10.85 1.72
C SER A 447 -11.48 12.12 1.17
N VAL A 448 -10.73 13.22 1.03
CA VAL A 448 -11.21 14.51 0.53
C VAL A 448 -10.85 14.67 -0.94
N ALA A 449 -11.85 14.92 -1.79
CA ALA A 449 -11.64 15.09 -3.21
C ALA A 449 -10.64 16.22 -3.53
N GLY A 450 -9.60 15.90 -4.29
CA GLY A 450 -8.52 16.83 -4.66
C GLY A 450 -7.37 16.90 -3.65
N GLN A 451 -7.43 16.13 -2.57
CA GLN A 451 -6.35 15.98 -1.59
C GLN A 451 -5.71 14.59 -1.63
N ASP A 452 -6.22 13.69 -2.45
CA ASP A 452 -5.62 12.40 -2.73
C ASP A 452 -4.54 12.50 -3.81
N ASN A 453 -3.72 11.47 -3.87
CA ASN A 453 -2.59 11.39 -4.79
C ASN A 453 -3.04 10.80 -6.14
N PRO A 454 -2.88 11.53 -7.24
CA PRO A 454 -3.19 11.00 -8.57
C PRO A 454 -2.22 9.90 -9.02
N SER A 455 -1.01 9.85 -8.44
CA SER A 455 0.04 8.86 -8.71
C SER A 455 0.53 8.25 -7.40
N PRO A 456 0.76 6.94 -7.33
CA PRO A 456 1.23 6.28 -6.11
C PRO A 456 2.58 6.83 -5.63
N ASN A 457 2.70 7.01 -4.32
CA ASN A 457 3.93 7.45 -3.66
C ASN A 457 4.42 8.85 -4.07
N GLU A 458 3.54 9.68 -4.61
CA GLU A 458 3.77 11.09 -4.90
C GLU A 458 3.01 11.99 -3.91
N GLY A 459 3.51 13.21 -3.70
CA GLY A 459 2.84 14.24 -2.93
C GLY A 459 2.23 15.33 -3.82
N ILE A 460 1.71 16.36 -3.18
CA ILE A 460 1.13 17.52 -3.84
C ILE A 460 1.87 18.76 -3.35
N TRP A 461 2.47 19.53 -4.25
CA TRP A 461 2.96 20.87 -3.90
C TRP A 461 1.76 21.80 -3.69
N ASN A 462 1.63 22.38 -2.48
CA ASN A 462 0.50 23.26 -2.20
C ASN A 462 0.42 24.42 -3.21
N ALA A 463 -0.76 24.64 -3.78
CA ALA A 463 -0.95 25.64 -4.84
C ALA A 463 -0.75 27.09 -4.37
N LEU A 464 -0.97 27.38 -3.08
CA LEU A 464 -0.79 28.72 -2.47
C LEU A 464 0.62 28.92 -1.96
N GLN A 465 1.30 27.87 -1.55
CA GLN A 465 2.68 27.89 -1.06
C GLN A 465 3.50 26.72 -1.65
N PRO A 466 4.03 26.88 -2.89
CA PRO A 466 4.69 25.79 -3.62
C PRO A 466 6.00 25.26 -3.01
N THR A 467 6.38 25.75 -1.85
CA THR A 467 7.52 25.25 -1.06
C THR A 467 7.09 24.36 0.10
N VAL A 468 5.79 24.13 0.24
CA VAL A 468 5.20 23.19 1.23
C VAL A 468 4.66 21.99 0.47
N LEU A 469 5.13 20.82 0.85
CA LEU A 469 4.70 19.52 0.32
C LEU A 469 3.55 19.00 1.18
N GLU A 470 2.45 18.64 0.55
CA GLU A 470 1.37 17.85 1.12
C GLU A 470 1.59 16.38 0.82
N ILE A 471 1.73 15.55 1.85
CA ILE A 471 1.86 14.10 1.74
C ILE A 471 0.47 13.49 1.95
N PRO A 472 -0.09 12.77 0.96
CA PRO A 472 -1.39 12.13 1.11
C PRO A 472 -1.41 11.21 2.33
N ARG A 473 -2.41 11.32 3.18
CA ARG A 473 -2.56 10.55 4.42
C ARG A 473 -3.86 9.77 4.39
N ILE A 474 -3.79 8.50 4.69
CA ILE A 474 -4.91 7.57 4.61
C ILE A 474 -5.66 7.56 5.95
N PRO A 475 -6.92 7.99 6.02
CA PRO A 475 -7.75 7.72 7.19
C PRO A 475 -8.03 6.22 7.26
N THR A 476 -7.85 5.63 8.43
CA THR A 476 -8.21 4.24 8.70
C THR A 476 -9.66 4.14 9.17
N ASN A 477 -10.27 2.96 9.13
CA ASN A 477 -11.61 2.76 9.67
C ASN A 477 -11.60 2.61 11.21
N LEU A 478 -10.50 2.96 11.87
CA LEU A 478 -10.42 3.14 13.33
C LEU A 478 -10.61 4.62 13.64
N ASP A 479 -11.82 4.95 14.11
CA ASP A 479 -12.26 6.32 14.30
C ASP A 479 -11.53 7.02 15.48
N TYR A 480 -11.47 8.36 15.42
CA TYR A 480 -10.72 9.19 16.39
C TYR A 480 -11.31 9.21 17.81
N ASP A 481 -12.58 8.90 17.94
CA ASP A 481 -13.38 9.04 19.17
C ASP A 481 -13.76 7.69 19.81
N VAL A 482 -12.92 6.67 19.61
CA VAL A 482 -13.06 5.36 20.24
C VAL A 482 -11.77 4.95 20.94
N SER A 483 -11.92 4.38 22.16
CA SER A 483 -10.79 3.98 23.00
C SER A 483 -10.82 2.50 23.42
N GLN A 484 -11.90 1.79 23.12
CA GLN A 484 -12.10 0.39 23.47
C GLN A 484 -13.11 -0.29 22.54
N PRO A 485 -13.15 -1.63 22.43
CA PRO A 485 -14.05 -2.34 21.52
C PRO A 485 -15.52 -1.99 21.65
N ALA A 486 -16.00 -1.77 22.88
CA ALA A 486 -17.41 -1.44 23.16
C ALA A 486 -17.83 -0.06 22.62
N GLU A 487 -16.90 0.82 22.31
CA GLU A 487 -17.12 2.13 21.71
C GLU A 487 -17.02 2.08 20.18
N TRP A 488 -16.08 1.29 19.65
CA TRP A 488 -15.83 1.19 18.21
C TRP A 488 -16.90 0.35 17.49
N ILE A 489 -17.40 -0.74 18.08
CA ILE A 489 -18.42 -1.59 17.46
C ILE A 489 -19.65 -0.77 17.00
N PRO A 490 -20.34 0.00 17.87
CA PRO A 490 -21.53 0.73 17.44
C PRO A 490 -21.23 1.84 16.44
N GLU A 491 -20.06 2.43 16.45
CA GLU A 491 -19.66 3.43 15.45
C GLU A 491 -19.38 2.78 14.09
N TYR A 492 -18.64 1.69 14.07
CA TYR A 492 -18.35 0.91 12.86
C TYR A 492 -19.64 0.37 12.23
N GLU A 493 -20.57 -0.11 13.06
CA GLU A 493 -21.91 -0.52 12.58
C GLU A 493 -22.64 0.64 11.90
N ALA A 494 -22.60 1.84 12.48
CA ALA A 494 -23.27 3.00 11.92
C ALA A 494 -22.59 3.54 10.65
N THR A 495 -21.28 3.52 10.57
CA THR A 495 -20.49 4.22 9.53
C THR A 495 -20.04 3.30 8.40
N VAL A 496 -19.72 2.03 8.69
CA VAL A 496 -19.13 1.09 7.73
C VAL A 496 -20.14 0.06 7.25
N THR A 497 -20.85 -0.61 8.18
CA THR A 497 -21.76 -1.70 7.78
C THR A 497 -23.20 -1.26 7.49
N GLY A 498 -23.50 0.05 7.66
CA GLY A 498 -24.84 0.59 7.44
C GLY A 498 -25.87 0.06 8.42
N GLY A 499 -25.48 -0.26 9.66
CA GLY A 499 -26.32 -0.77 10.73
C GLY A 499 -26.39 -2.29 10.84
N ALA A 500 -25.63 -3.02 10.04
CA ALA A 500 -25.51 -4.47 10.19
C ALA A 500 -24.57 -4.79 11.36
N ALA A 501 -25.01 -5.70 12.25
CA ALA A 501 -24.22 -6.11 13.41
C ALA A 501 -22.91 -6.79 13.01
N VAL A 502 -21.85 -6.44 13.72
CA VAL A 502 -20.50 -7.01 13.52
C VAL A 502 -19.84 -7.21 14.87
N ASP A 503 -19.01 -8.25 14.99
CA ASP A 503 -18.19 -8.45 16.19
C ASP A 503 -16.78 -7.86 16.03
N TYR A 504 -16.14 -7.60 17.13
CA TYR A 504 -14.80 -6.97 17.17
C TYR A 504 -13.74 -7.75 16.39
N PRO A 505 -13.64 -9.11 16.49
CA PRO A 505 -12.70 -9.86 15.68
C PRO A 505 -12.91 -9.71 14.17
N THR A 506 -14.16 -9.62 13.71
CA THR A 506 -14.48 -9.38 12.29
C THR A 506 -14.07 -7.98 11.85
N MET A 507 -14.27 -6.96 12.71
CA MET A 507 -13.82 -5.60 12.43
C MET A 507 -12.30 -5.53 12.28
N ILE A 508 -11.55 -6.09 13.23
CA ILE A 508 -10.09 -6.20 13.17
C ILE A 508 -9.64 -6.93 11.90
N ALA A 509 -10.28 -8.07 11.59
CA ALA A 509 -9.95 -8.83 10.40
C ALA A 509 -10.15 -8.01 9.11
N THR A 510 -11.29 -7.32 8.98
CA THR A 510 -11.60 -6.52 7.78
C THR A 510 -10.69 -5.30 7.66
N THR A 511 -10.51 -4.55 8.75
CA THR A 511 -9.71 -3.31 8.71
C THR A 511 -8.22 -3.62 8.51
N SER A 512 -7.72 -4.72 9.06
CA SER A 512 -6.33 -5.16 8.84
C SER A 512 -6.07 -5.70 7.42
N ASP A 513 -7.10 -6.17 6.68
CA ASP A 513 -6.96 -6.52 5.26
C ASP A 513 -6.65 -5.28 4.41
N ASP A 514 -7.20 -4.14 4.77
CA ASP A 514 -6.92 -2.87 4.09
C ASP A 514 -5.46 -2.44 4.30
N LEU A 515 -4.96 -2.51 5.53
CA LEU A 515 -3.55 -2.20 5.83
C LEU A 515 -2.60 -3.19 5.14
N LEU A 516 -2.96 -4.47 5.07
CA LEU A 516 -2.22 -5.47 4.32
C LEU A 516 -2.11 -5.10 2.84
N GLN A 517 -3.20 -4.64 2.22
CA GLN A 517 -3.18 -4.23 0.81
C GLN A 517 -2.25 -3.03 0.57
N TYR A 518 -2.22 -2.03 1.46
CA TYR A 518 -1.27 -0.91 1.38
C TYR A 518 0.18 -1.40 1.45
N MET A 519 0.50 -2.27 2.41
CA MET A 519 1.84 -2.85 2.52
C MET A 519 2.22 -3.67 1.28
N LEU A 520 1.34 -4.53 0.78
CA LEU A 520 1.59 -5.36 -0.39
C LEU A 520 1.72 -4.54 -1.69
N ASN A 521 1.06 -3.40 -1.81
CA ASN A 521 1.28 -2.45 -2.89
C ASN A 521 2.61 -1.71 -2.78
N GLY A 522 3.15 -1.53 -1.57
CA GLY A 522 4.29 -0.64 -1.30
C GLY A 522 3.87 0.82 -1.25
N ASN A 523 2.65 1.08 -0.80
CA ASN A 523 2.15 2.43 -0.56
C ASN A 523 2.87 3.03 0.65
N ASN A 524 3.41 4.24 0.51
CA ASN A 524 4.14 4.95 1.56
C ASN A 524 3.32 6.04 2.26
N ASP A 525 2.06 6.22 1.91
CA ASP A 525 1.18 7.20 2.53
C ASP A 525 0.97 6.90 4.01
N PRO A 526 1.08 7.89 4.91
CA PRO A 526 0.88 7.68 6.34
C PRO A 526 -0.55 7.25 6.67
N TRP A 527 -0.69 6.46 7.74
CA TRP A 527 -1.97 6.00 8.28
C TRP A 527 -2.39 6.88 9.46
N MET A 528 -3.64 7.37 9.44
CA MET A 528 -4.19 8.24 10.47
C MET A 528 -4.75 7.44 11.64
N PHE A 529 -4.28 7.77 12.85
CA PHE A 529 -4.80 7.29 14.13
C PHE A 529 -4.87 8.44 15.12
N HIS A 530 -5.50 8.22 16.30
CA HIS A 530 -5.61 9.23 17.33
C HIS A 530 -5.27 8.67 18.71
N GLN A 531 -4.98 9.55 19.67
CA GLN A 531 -4.53 9.18 20.99
C GLN A 531 -5.51 8.25 21.73
N ALA A 532 -6.83 8.40 21.53
CA ALA A 532 -7.82 7.53 22.16
C ALA A 532 -7.67 6.05 21.76
N ASN A 533 -7.22 5.79 20.53
CA ASN A 533 -7.01 4.43 20.01
C ASN A 533 -5.89 3.66 20.73
N THR A 534 -5.07 4.35 21.53
CA THR A 534 -3.90 3.77 22.20
C THR A 534 -4.16 3.42 23.69
N ARG A 535 -5.41 3.52 24.15
CA ARG A 535 -5.79 3.15 25.50
C ARG A 535 -5.51 1.67 25.77
N ASP A 536 -4.80 1.35 26.83
CA ASP A 536 -4.74 0.00 27.42
C ASP A 536 -6.12 -0.34 28.01
N TYR A 537 -7.01 -0.86 27.16
CA TYR A 537 -8.43 -0.99 27.52
C TYR A 537 -8.72 -2.18 28.43
N ASP A 538 -7.82 -3.16 28.49
CA ASP A 538 -7.97 -4.38 29.29
C ASP A 538 -7.01 -4.47 30.50
N GLY A 539 -6.05 -3.55 30.60
CA GLY A 539 -5.00 -3.54 31.61
C GLY A 539 -3.94 -4.63 31.42
N GLN A 540 -3.87 -5.24 30.22
CA GLN A 540 -2.87 -6.23 29.85
C GLN A 540 -1.88 -5.69 28.79
N GLY A 541 -2.12 -4.49 28.29
CA GLY A 541 -1.30 -3.82 27.31
C GLY A 541 -1.92 -3.78 25.91
N ASP A 542 -3.16 -4.29 25.74
CA ASP A 542 -3.85 -4.29 24.45
C ASP A 542 -4.58 -2.96 24.23
N SER A 543 -4.47 -2.42 23.03
CA SER A 543 -5.18 -1.23 22.55
C SER A 543 -5.79 -1.48 21.19
N LEU A 544 -6.79 -0.68 20.80
CA LEU A 544 -7.38 -0.80 19.46
C LEU A 544 -6.32 -0.69 18.35
N LEU A 545 -5.36 0.21 18.53
CA LEU A 545 -4.23 0.38 17.60
C LEU A 545 -3.34 -0.86 17.55
N SER A 546 -2.92 -1.37 18.72
CA SER A 546 -2.01 -2.53 18.78
C SER A 546 -2.66 -3.79 18.24
N ASP A 547 -3.95 -4.01 18.50
CA ASP A 547 -4.72 -5.14 17.96
C ASP A 547 -4.77 -5.10 16.43
N LEU A 548 -5.12 -3.93 15.88
CA LEU A 548 -5.24 -3.74 14.45
C LEU A 548 -3.89 -3.92 13.72
N LEU A 549 -2.82 -3.30 14.23
CA LEU A 549 -1.50 -3.40 13.62
C LEU A 549 -0.90 -4.80 13.79
N THR A 550 -1.12 -5.47 14.94
CA THR A 550 -0.70 -6.87 15.14
C THR A 550 -1.37 -7.80 14.14
N ALA A 551 -2.68 -7.62 13.91
CA ALA A 551 -3.41 -8.40 12.91
C ALA A 551 -2.87 -8.15 11.49
N ALA A 552 -2.60 -6.88 11.13
CA ALA A 552 -2.04 -6.52 9.83
C ALA A 552 -0.65 -7.11 9.61
N PHE A 553 0.24 -7.02 10.61
CA PHE A 553 1.59 -7.57 10.52
C PHE A 553 1.60 -9.10 10.47
N THR A 554 0.75 -9.76 11.25
CA THR A 554 0.57 -11.23 11.19
C THR A 554 0.16 -11.70 9.79
N LYS A 555 -0.80 -11.00 9.16
CA LYS A 555 -1.20 -11.28 7.79
C LYS A 555 -0.07 -11.00 6.79
N TYR A 556 0.67 -9.93 7.01
CA TYR A 556 1.81 -9.59 6.16
C TYR A 556 2.92 -10.64 6.24
N GLU A 557 3.31 -11.09 7.44
CA GLU A 557 4.29 -12.16 7.65
C GLU A 557 3.87 -13.48 7.01
N ALA A 558 2.57 -13.76 7.02
CA ALA A 558 2.03 -14.92 6.31
C ALA A 558 2.12 -14.78 4.78
N ALA A 559 2.03 -13.57 4.25
CA ALA A 559 1.96 -13.28 2.82
C ALA A 559 3.31 -12.97 2.16
N ALA A 560 4.25 -12.33 2.87
CA ALA A 560 5.44 -11.72 2.30
C ALA A 560 6.68 -11.88 3.20
N THR A 561 7.85 -11.56 2.61
CA THR A 561 9.17 -11.74 3.28
C THR A 561 10.02 -10.46 3.30
N PHE A 562 9.59 -9.37 2.68
CA PHE A 562 10.35 -8.12 2.70
C PHE A 562 10.22 -7.42 4.06
N PRO A 563 11.32 -6.84 4.61
CA PRO A 563 11.24 -6.05 5.83
C PRO A 563 10.34 -4.81 5.66
N ILE A 564 9.58 -4.49 6.70
CA ILE A 564 8.77 -3.27 6.73
C ILE A 564 9.67 -2.08 7.07
N VAL A 565 9.51 -0.99 6.32
CA VAL A 565 10.19 0.29 6.52
C VAL A 565 9.20 1.29 7.09
N THR A 566 9.59 1.97 8.18
CA THR A 566 8.83 3.10 8.73
C THR A 566 9.72 4.35 8.65
N PRO A 567 9.62 5.15 7.59
CA PRO A 567 10.39 6.39 7.47
C PRO A 567 9.91 7.43 8.48
N THR A 568 10.82 8.27 8.96
CA THR A 568 10.42 9.55 9.58
C THR A 568 9.71 10.43 8.55
N MET A 569 9.02 11.48 8.99
CA MET A 569 8.32 12.35 8.04
C MET A 569 9.30 13.08 7.10
N ASP A 570 10.53 13.39 7.54
CA ASP A 570 11.59 13.94 6.69
C ASP A 570 12.04 12.93 5.62
N ASP A 571 12.29 11.67 6.01
CA ASP A 571 12.69 10.61 5.08
C ASP A 571 11.55 10.30 4.10
N LEU A 572 10.31 10.31 4.56
CA LEU A 572 9.13 10.13 3.73
C LEU A 572 9.01 11.25 2.69
N ALA A 573 9.13 12.51 3.12
CA ALA A 573 9.11 13.66 2.21
C ALA A 573 10.23 13.60 1.16
N ALA A 574 11.42 13.15 1.56
CA ALA A 574 12.53 12.95 0.62
C ALA A 574 12.22 11.85 -0.41
N ARG A 575 11.60 10.73 0.01
CA ARG A 575 11.18 9.64 -0.89
C ARG A 575 10.10 10.11 -1.86
N VAL A 576 9.06 10.75 -1.35
CA VAL A 576 7.97 11.34 -2.15
C VAL A 576 8.51 12.35 -3.18
N THR A 577 9.36 13.27 -2.75
CA THR A 577 9.97 14.27 -3.65
C THR A 577 10.87 13.61 -4.71
N SER A 578 11.64 12.59 -4.32
CA SER A 578 12.49 11.83 -5.27
C SER A 578 11.63 11.10 -6.29
N ARG A 579 10.49 10.55 -5.88
CA ARG A 579 9.54 9.89 -6.77
C ARG A 579 8.93 10.89 -7.76
N MET A 580 8.43 12.03 -7.31
CA MET A 580 7.92 13.11 -8.17
C MET A 580 8.97 13.58 -9.18
N ALA A 581 10.23 13.68 -8.75
CA ALA A 581 11.34 14.05 -9.63
C ALA A 581 11.65 12.95 -10.67
N LEU A 582 11.57 11.67 -10.28
CA LEU A 582 11.75 10.54 -11.19
C LEU A 582 10.67 10.54 -12.28
N ASP A 583 9.40 10.68 -11.91
CA ASP A 583 8.28 10.64 -12.84
C ASP A 583 8.29 11.84 -13.80
N ALA A 584 8.77 13.01 -13.34
CA ALA A 584 8.98 14.19 -14.18
C ALA A 584 10.27 14.13 -15.02
N SER A 585 11.19 13.18 -14.75
CA SER A 585 12.56 13.22 -15.31
C SER A 585 12.65 12.91 -16.79
N GLY A 586 11.65 12.23 -17.37
CA GLY A 586 11.74 11.69 -18.72
C GLY A 586 12.85 10.64 -18.85
N VAL A 587 13.02 9.81 -17.81
CA VAL A 587 14.03 8.75 -17.77
C VAL A 587 13.88 7.78 -18.93
N THR A 588 15.00 7.46 -19.57
CA THR A 588 15.13 6.36 -20.53
C THR A 588 16.29 5.47 -20.12
N ALA A 589 16.12 4.18 -20.29
CA ALA A 589 17.13 3.19 -19.94
C ALA A 589 17.23 2.15 -21.04
N THR A 590 18.45 1.85 -21.51
CA THR A 590 18.69 0.85 -22.53
C THR A 590 19.65 -0.20 -21.98
N ILE A 591 19.24 -1.47 -22.06
CA ILE A 591 20.00 -2.64 -21.58
C ILE A 591 20.69 -3.30 -22.76
N GLN A 592 22.00 -3.45 -22.67
CA GLN A 592 22.75 -4.44 -23.44
C GLN A 592 22.94 -5.67 -22.54
N PRO A 593 22.23 -6.77 -22.79
CA PRO A 593 22.25 -7.93 -21.92
C PRO A 593 23.66 -8.35 -21.50
N GLN A 594 23.87 -8.65 -20.22
CA GLN A 594 25.13 -9.06 -19.59
C GLN A 594 26.27 -8.02 -19.65
N THR A 595 26.09 -6.90 -20.34
CA THR A 595 27.17 -5.96 -20.65
C THR A 595 26.98 -4.64 -19.92
N SER A 596 25.90 -3.92 -20.21
CA SER A 596 25.73 -2.56 -19.71
C SER A 596 24.27 -2.13 -19.64
N LEU A 597 24.04 -1.16 -18.76
CA LEU A 597 22.82 -0.36 -18.70
C LEU A 597 23.20 1.11 -19.02
N THR A 598 22.55 1.72 -20.00
CA THR A 598 22.67 3.15 -20.30
C THR A 598 21.42 3.87 -19.85
N LEU A 599 21.56 4.83 -18.92
CA LEU A 599 20.50 5.68 -18.38
C LEU A 599 20.64 7.10 -18.90
N SER A 600 19.52 7.75 -19.24
CA SER A 600 19.47 9.17 -19.59
C SER A 600 18.22 9.79 -18.96
N VAL A 601 18.36 11.07 -18.53
CA VAL A 601 17.24 11.84 -17.98
C VAL A 601 17.13 13.19 -18.70
N ALA A 602 15.92 13.65 -18.99
CA ALA A 602 15.68 14.98 -19.54
C ALA A 602 15.74 16.08 -18.46
N GLN A 603 15.19 15.77 -17.27
CA GLN A 603 15.28 16.62 -16.07
C GLN A 603 16.13 15.93 -15.01
N ALA A 604 16.69 16.71 -14.08
CA ALA A 604 17.51 16.15 -13.00
C ALA A 604 16.67 15.25 -12.08
N ALA A 605 17.18 14.07 -11.78
CA ALA A 605 16.53 13.11 -10.88
C ALA A 605 17.53 12.14 -10.25
N THR A 606 17.14 11.53 -9.13
CA THR A 606 17.76 10.32 -8.63
C THR A 606 16.94 9.13 -9.13
N VAL A 607 17.56 8.28 -9.95
CA VAL A 607 16.93 7.14 -10.60
C VAL A 607 17.26 5.87 -9.82
N PRO A 608 16.28 5.22 -9.17
CA PRO A 608 16.46 3.92 -8.58
C PRO A 608 16.50 2.85 -9.70
N VAL A 609 17.43 1.90 -9.57
CA VAL A 609 17.55 0.76 -10.47
C VAL A 609 17.71 -0.51 -9.65
N THR A 610 16.69 -1.34 -9.67
CA THR A 610 16.72 -2.67 -9.07
C THR A 610 17.56 -3.61 -9.93
N GLY A 611 18.39 -4.45 -9.30
CA GLY A 611 19.27 -5.42 -9.97
C GLY A 611 20.62 -4.86 -10.43
N LEU A 612 20.85 -3.55 -10.32
CA LEU A 612 22.13 -2.91 -10.57
C LEU A 612 22.95 -2.82 -9.27
N CYS A 613 24.24 -3.16 -9.32
CA CYS A 613 25.10 -3.26 -8.14
C CYS A 613 26.23 -2.22 -8.17
N THR A 614 25.92 -0.94 -8.07
CA THR A 614 26.94 0.11 -7.93
C THR A 614 27.52 0.13 -6.50
N PRO A 615 28.75 0.69 -6.30
CA PRO A 615 29.24 0.93 -4.95
C PRO A 615 28.26 1.79 -4.13
N GLY A 616 27.87 1.29 -2.95
CA GLY A 616 26.88 1.95 -2.11
C GLY A 616 25.41 1.61 -2.43
N ALA A 617 25.16 0.65 -3.33
CA ALA A 617 23.83 0.14 -3.56
C ALA A 617 23.19 -0.40 -2.27
N GLU A 618 21.91 -0.16 -2.11
CA GLU A 618 21.11 -0.69 -1.01
C GLU A 618 20.89 -2.20 -1.19
N SER A 619 20.96 -2.94 -0.07
CA SER A 619 20.50 -4.32 0.00
C SER A 619 19.20 -4.37 0.79
N TYR A 620 18.09 -4.69 0.14
CA TYR A 620 16.77 -4.73 0.75
C TYR A 620 16.02 -6.01 0.37
N GLY A 621 15.66 -6.82 1.36
CA GLY A 621 14.89 -8.06 1.13
C GLY A 621 15.54 -9.02 0.14
N GLY A 622 16.89 -9.06 0.07
CA GLY A 622 17.64 -9.86 -0.90
C GLY A 622 17.80 -9.21 -2.28
N GLN A 623 17.26 -8.03 -2.50
CA GLN A 623 17.44 -7.24 -3.72
C GLN A 623 18.63 -6.28 -3.56
N THR A 624 19.19 -5.87 -4.70
CA THR A 624 20.16 -4.77 -4.79
C THR A 624 19.49 -3.61 -5.53
N ILE A 625 19.49 -2.41 -4.93
CA ILE A 625 18.92 -1.20 -5.50
C ILE A 625 20.00 -0.13 -5.56
N SER A 626 20.31 0.37 -6.75
CA SER A 626 21.26 1.47 -6.94
C SER A 626 20.53 2.78 -7.20
N TYR A 627 20.92 3.84 -6.51
CA TYR A 627 20.37 5.19 -6.68
C TYR A 627 21.36 6.05 -7.45
N LEU A 628 20.98 6.52 -8.63
CA LEU A 628 21.84 7.26 -9.56
C LEU A 628 21.35 8.69 -9.71
N THR A 629 22.04 9.64 -9.08
CA THR A 629 21.71 11.05 -9.22
C THR A 629 22.28 11.59 -10.53
N LEU A 630 21.41 12.01 -11.43
CA LEU A 630 21.74 12.52 -12.76
C LEU A 630 21.28 13.98 -12.91
N ALA A 631 22.13 14.79 -13.50
CA ALA A 631 21.77 16.17 -13.87
C ALA A 631 20.89 16.18 -15.13
N ALA A 632 20.14 17.27 -15.34
CA ALA A 632 19.32 17.44 -16.53
C ALA A 632 20.11 17.24 -17.83
N GLY A 633 19.60 16.39 -18.72
CA GLY A 633 20.24 16.04 -19.99
C GLY A 633 21.45 15.08 -19.86
N GLN A 634 21.74 14.57 -18.67
CA GLN A 634 22.85 13.64 -18.45
C GLN A 634 22.52 12.24 -18.93
N SER A 635 23.52 11.57 -19.49
CA SER A 635 23.50 10.14 -19.80
C SER A 635 24.72 9.45 -19.17
N VAL A 636 24.51 8.24 -18.66
CA VAL A 636 25.57 7.41 -18.05
C VAL A 636 25.42 5.97 -18.49
N THR A 637 26.55 5.32 -18.79
CA THR A 637 26.59 3.88 -19.08
C THR A 637 27.31 3.15 -17.96
N LEU A 638 26.68 2.13 -17.42
CA LEU A 638 27.11 1.37 -16.26
C LEU A 638 27.31 -0.10 -16.66
N SER A 639 28.34 -0.73 -16.09
CA SER A 639 28.61 -2.15 -16.32
C SER A 639 27.64 -3.02 -15.54
N LEU A 640 27.13 -4.08 -16.15
CA LEU A 640 26.35 -5.15 -15.50
C LEU A 640 27.22 -6.33 -15.04
N ALA A 641 28.55 -6.26 -15.25
CA ALA A 641 29.46 -7.32 -14.85
C ALA A 641 29.44 -7.54 -13.34
N GLY A 642 29.09 -8.75 -12.91
CA GLY A 642 28.98 -9.13 -11.50
C GLY A 642 27.67 -8.76 -10.86
N CYS A 643 26.78 -8.07 -11.58
CA CYS A 643 25.39 -7.80 -11.17
C CYS A 643 24.47 -8.84 -11.81
N ASN A 644 23.29 -8.93 -11.32
CA ASN A 644 22.14 -9.68 -11.82
C ASN A 644 22.42 -10.95 -12.67
N PRO A 645 22.37 -12.15 -12.06
CA PRO A 645 22.53 -13.41 -12.78
C PRO A 645 21.37 -13.74 -13.76
N GLY A 646 20.24 -13.01 -13.69
CA GLY A 646 19.05 -13.26 -14.51
C GLY A 646 19.23 -13.00 -16.00
N TYR A 647 20.21 -12.18 -16.43
CA TYR A 647 20.59 -11.99 -17.83
C TYR A 647 21.65 -12.99 -18.34
N GLY A 648 21.97 -14.04 -17.56
CA GLY A 648 22.84 -15.14 -17.97
C GLY A 648 22.20 -16.00 -19.08
N THR A 649 23.05 -16.59 -19.93
CA THR A 649 22.70 -17.44 -21.07
C THR A 649 21.59 -18.44 -20.71
N GLY A 650 20.55 -18.53 -21.51
CA GLY A 650 19.51 -19.53 -21.42
C GLY A 650 20.08 -20.95 -21.45
N SER A 651 20.30 -21.50 -20.30
CA SER A 651 20.23 -22.88 -19.87
C SER A 651 20.46 -22.90 -18.37
N ALA A 652 19.39 -22.71 -17.59
CA ALA A 652 19.39 -23.08 -16.19
C ALA A 652 19.39 -24.61 -16.14
N SER A 653 20.54 -25.20 -15.88
CA SER A 653 20.63 -26.57 -15.39
C SER A 653 19.94 -26.59 -14.02
N PRO A 654 19.08 -27.56 -13.72
CA PRO A 654 18.43 -27.68 -12.45
C PRO A 654 19.35 -28.40 -11.45
N ASP A 655 20.50 -27.80 -11.14
CA ASP A 655 21.33 -28.29 -10.06
C ASP A 655 21.27 -27.31 -8.89
N GLY A 656 20.44 -27.69 -7.93
CA GLY A 656 20.31 -27.05 -6.64
C GLY A 656 21.60 -27.04 -5.86
N GLY A 657 22.25 -25.88 -5.82
CA GLY A 657 23.29 -25.56 -4.88
C GLY A 657 22.71 -24.79 -3.71
N ALA A 658 22.56 -25.46 -2.57
CA ALA A 658 22.22 -24.85 -1.30
C ALA A 658 23.26 -23.76 -0.96
N ALA A 659 22.86 -22.48 -1.04
CA ALA A 659 23.62 -21.39 -0.48
C ALA A 659 23.42 -21.38 1.04
N GLY A 660 24.52 -21.61 1.74
CA GLY A 660 24.60 -21.68 3.18
C GLY A 660 24.23 -20.37 3.84
N ALA A 661 23.46 -20.49 4.92
CA ALA A 661 23.21 -19.47 5.91
C ALA A 661 24.56 -18.99 6.50
N GLY A 662 24.87 -17.71 6.32
CA GLY A 662 26.02 -17.04 6.88
C GLY A 662 25.65 -15.70 7.47
N GLY A 663 25.55 -15.71 8.81
CA GLY A 663 26.06 -14.71 9.71
C GLY A 663 25.49 -13.29 9.68
N ALA A 664 24.62 -13.02 10.65
CA ALA A 664 24.33 -11.70 11.17
C ALA A 664 25.60 -10.97 11.65
N GLY A 665 25.71 -9.70 11.33
CA GLY A 665 26.71 -8.78 11.88
C GLY A 665 26.56 -7.39 11.28
N GLY A 666 25.82 -6.54 11.86
CA GLY A 666 26.22 -5.49 12.76
C GLY A 666 26.40 -4.12 12.12
N ALA A 667 25.51 -3.20 12.49
CA ALA A 667 25.75 -1.80 12.85
C ALA A 667 25.97 -0.73 11.77
N SER A 668 24.91 0.04 11.64
CA SER A 668 24.83 1.53 11.70
C SER A 668 25.97 2.36 11.11
N GLY A 669 25.59 3.18 10.16
CA GLY A 669 26.32 4.35 9.75
C GLY A 669 25.42 5.36 9.07
N ALA A 670 24.77 6.21 9.86
CA ALA A 670 24.08 7.39 9.38
C ALA A 670 25.10 8.36 8.79
N GLY A 671 25.11 8.56 7.50
CA GLY A 671 25.86 9.57 6.80
C GLY A 671 25.05 10.84 6.62
N ALA A 672 25.29 11.84 7.49
CA ALA A 672 24.76 13.17 7.37
C ALA A 672 25.32 13.86 6.12
N ILE A 673 24.42 14.32 5.26
CA ILE A 673 24.71 15.24 4.16
C ILE A 673 24.67 16.67 4.73
N GLY A 674 25.84 17.23 5.00
CA GLY A 674 26.03 18.65 5.27
C GLY A 674 26.65 19.31 4.06
N GLY A 675 25.88 20.13 3.35
CA GLY A 675 26.36 21.03 2.33
C GLY A 675 26.75 22.36 2.93
N THR A 676 27.96 22.85 2.66
CA THR A 676 28.26 24.27 2.61
C THR A 676 29.21 24.56 1.45
N ALA A 677 28.73 25.40 0.54
CA ALA A 677 29.56 26.04 -0.46
C ALA A 677 30.44 27.13 0.20
N ASP A 678 31.74 27.21 -0.13
CA ASP A 678 32.35 28.50 -0.42
C ASP A 678 33.62 28.33 -1.25
N GLY A 679 33.85 29.33 -2.14
CA GLY A 679 34.82 29.34 -3.17
C GLY A 679 36.24 29.74 -2.76
N GLY A 680 37.17 29.56 -3.67
CA GLY A 680 38.49 30.22 -3.59
C GLY A 680 39.63 29.58 -4.39
N VAL A 681 39.73 29.95 -5.65
CA VAL A 681 40.93 30.36 -6.44
C VAL A 681 42.27 29.68 -6.20
N ALA A 682 42.77 29.04 -7.28
CA ALA A 682 44.09 28.97 -7.92
C ALA A 682 45.38 28.86 -7.11
N GLY A 683 46.21 27.91 -7.55
CA GLY A 683 47.65 27.89 -7.24
C GLY A 683 48.36 26.70 -7.90
N SER A 684 49.02 26.99 -9.00
CA SER A 684 49.90 26.15 -9.79
C SER A 684 51.15 25.74 -9.00
N GLY A 685 51.73 24.52 -9.27
CA GLY A 685 53.08 24.26 -8.92
C GLY A 685 53.46 22.78 -9.00
N GLY A 686 54.21 22.47 -9.98
CA GLY A 686 54.80 21.20 -10.37
C GLY A 686 55.86 20.64 -9.43
N GLY A 687 56.24 19.43 -9.67
CA GLY A 687 57.44 18.81 -9.10
C GLY A 687 57.44 17.29 -9.34
N GLN A 688 58.22 16.89 -10.32
CA GLN A 688 58.69 15.54 -10.57
C GLN A 688 59.62 15.06 -9.45
N GLY A 689 59.66 13.74 -9.24
CA GLY A 689 60.66 13.10 -8.44
C GLY A 689 60.49 11.59 -8.37
N SER A 690 61.24 10.92 -9.25
CA SER A 690 61.55 9.51 -9.29
C SER A 690 62.35 9.04 -8.05
N ASP A 691 62.21 7.85 -7.60
CA ASP A 691 63.21 6.74 -7.69
C ASP A 691 63.06 5.68 -6.60
N THR A 692 62.99 4.45 -7.04
CA THR A 692 63.73 3.26 -6.65
C THR A 692 64.02 2.96 -5.21
N GLY A 693 63.80 1.71 -4.81
CA GLY A 693 64.51 1.06 -3.69
C GLY A 693 63.96 -0.27 -3.27
N ALA A 694 64.61 -1.29 -3.74
CA ALA A 694 64.43 -2.71 -3.44
C ALA A 694 64.91 -3.11 -2.05
N GLY A 695 64.50 -4.34 -1.63
CA GLY A 695 65.14 -5.15 -0.54
C GLY A 695 64.20 -5.48 0.58
N GLY A 696 63.81 -6.70 0.85
CA GLY A 696 64.63 -7.89 1.00
C GLY A 696 64.60 -8.29 2.46
N GLY A 697 64.23 -9.52 2.80
CA GLY A 697 64.61 -10.11 4.08
C GLY A 697 63.52 -10.86 4.83
N VAL A 698 63.29 -12.04 4.60
CA VAL A 698 63.38 -13.34 5.27
C VAL A 698 63.57 -13.29 6.81
N GLY A 699 62.73 -14.05 7.52
CA GLY A 699 62.89 -14.39 8.93
C GLY A 699 61.87 -15.36 9.44
N ALA A 700 62.27 -16.60 9.50
CA ALA A 700 61.56 -17.77 10.00
C ALA A 700 61.64 -17.93 11.51
N GLY A 701 60.80 -18.79 12.05
CA GLY A 701 61.02 -19.55 13.32
C GLY A 701 60.06 -19.16 14.43
N GLY A 702 59.38 -20.10 14.97
CA GLY A 702 59.50 -21.25 15.78
C GLY A 702 58.23 -21.38 16.63
N ALA A 703 57.56 -22.31 16.63
CA ALA A 703 57.34 -23.63 17.22
C ALA A 703 57.22 -23.69 18.77
N VAL A 704 56.17 -24.45 19.17
CA VAL A 704 56.08 -25.39 20.31
C VAL A 704 55.49 -24.88 21.65
N GLY A 705 54.51 -25.69 22.13
CA GLY A 705 54.04 -25.78 23.49
C GLY A 705 52.58 -26.17 23.64
N THR A 706 52.17 -27.35 23.44
CA THR A 706 51.83 -28.60 24.18
C THR A 706 51.20 -28.41 25.55
N GLY A 707 50.03 -29.09 25.73
CA GLY A 707 49.57 -29.69 26.96
C GLY A 707 48.30 -29.22 27.54
N GLY A 708 47.31 -30.05 27.55
CA GLY A 708 46.85 -30.88 28.58
C GLY A 708 45.30 -31.00 28.60
N ALA A 709 44.76 -32.11 28.25
CA ALA A 709 43.52 -32.67 28.77
C ALA A 709 43.97 -33.64 29.94
N PRO A 710 43.08 -34.23 30.74
CA PRO A 710 41.64 -34.56 30.63
C PRO A 710 40.89 -34.48 32.00
N GLY A 711 39.59 -34.70 31.94
CA GLY A 711 38.82 -34.97 33.14
C GLY A 711 37.42 -35.49 32.79
N ALA A 712 37.30 -36.83 32.79
CA ALA A 712 36.10 -37.59 32.60
C ALA A 712 35.37 -37.89 33.94
N GLY A 713 34.09 -38.21 33.87
CA GLY A 713 33.32 -38.90 34.90
C GLY A 713 32.00 -38.20 35.20
N GLY A 714 30.83 -38.78 35.15
CA GLY A 714 30.36 -40.11 35.19
C GLY A 714 28.80 -40.09 35.07
N ALA A 715 28.24 -41.00 34.38
CA ALA A 715 26.87 -41.53 34.55
C ALA A 715 26.99 -42.71 35.54
N PRO A 716 25.92 -43.40 36.01
CA PRO A 716 24.58 -43.59 35.54
C PRO A 716 23.48 -43.68 36.65
N GLY A 717 22.26 -43.95 36.28
CA GLY A 717 21.15 -44.43 37.14
C GLY A 717 19.84 -44.57 36.37
N THR A 718 19.69 -45.66 35.85
CA THR A 718 18.76 -46.71 35.55
C THR A 718 17.51 -46.79 36.44
N GLY A 719 16.37 -47.03 35.79
CA GLY A 719 15.38 -47.96 36.34
C GLY A 719 13.93 -47.51 36.26
N GLY A 720 13.12 -48.16 35.43
CA GLY A 720 12.02 -49.01 35.60
C GLY A 720 10.83 -48.45 34.86
N GLU A 721 10.49 -48.93 33.75
CA GLU A 721 9.70 -50.08 33.28
C GLU A 721 8.32 -50.27 33.92
N VAL A 722 7.34 -50.34 33.04
CA VAL A 722 6.25 -51.28 32.75
C VAL A 722 4.85 -50.81 33.08
N GLY A 723 3.98 -50.84 32.01
CA GLY A 723 2.56 -51.12 32.14
C GLY A 723 1.59 -50.56 31.12
N GLU A 724 1.55 -51.11 29.92
CA GLU A 724 0.35 -51.29 29.12
C GLU A 724 -0.25 -52.71 29.44
N PRO A 725 -1.47 -53.12 29.08
CA PRO A 725 -2.44 -52.61 28.10
C PRO A 725 -3.92 -52.76 28.56
N GLY A 726 -4.85 -52.26 27.69
CA GLY A 726 -6.23 -52.75 27.84
C GLY A 726 -7.24 -52.12 26.89
N ALA A 727 -7.46 -52.81 25.83
CA ALA A 727 -8.47 -52.54 24.81
C ALA A 727 -9.90 -52.74 25.28
N GLY A 728 -10.89 -52.10 24.59
CA GLY A 728 -12.18 -52.76 24.41
C GLY A 728 -13.41 -51.87 24.55
N GLY A 729 -14.13 -51.67 23.46
CA GLY A 729 -15.57 -51.83 23.45
C GLY A 729 -16.42 -50.59 23.10
N ALA A 730 -16.77 -50.45 21.85
CA ALA A 730 -18.10 -49.98 21.44
C ALA A 730 -19.03 -51.23 21.40
N PRO A 731 -20.36 -51.15 21.15
CA PRO A 731 -21.27 -50.06 20.80
C PRO A 731 -22.66 -50.14 21.49
N SER A 732 -23.57 -49.27 21.09
CA SER A 732 -25.01 -49.47 20.76
C SER A 732 -25.99 -48.47 21.40
N THR A 733 -26.64 -47.71 20.53
CA THR A 733 -28.09 -47.63 20.19
C THR A 733 -29.13 -47.63 21.33
N GLY A 734 -30.09 -46.67 21.17
CA GLY A 734 -31.44 -46.75 21.76
C GLY A 734 -31.99 -45.35 22.08
N GLU A 735 -32.72 -44.83 21.24
CA GLU A 735 -34.15 -44.52 21.07
C GLU A 735 -34.93 -44.04 22.31
N ALA A 736 -35.54 -42.87 22.09
CA ALA A 736 -36.93 -42.46 22.39
C ALA A 736 -37.49 -42.50 23.81
N GLY A 737 -38.14 -41.42 24.20
CA GLY A 737 -39.13 -41.43 25.24
C GLY A 737 -39.62 -40.05 25.65
N GLN A 738 -40.81 -39.71 25.17
CA GLN A 738 -41.69 -38.62 25.52
C GLN A 738 -42.12 -38.61 26.99
N GLY A 739 -42.49 -37.38 27.44
CA GLY A 739 -43.62 -37.25 28.35
C GLY A 739 -43.37 -36.57 29.68
N GLY A 740 -44.10 -35.52 29.91
CA GLY A 740 -44.96 -35.40 31.06
C GLY A 740 -44.77 -34.09 31.85
N ARG A 741 -45.73 -33.24 31.70
CA ARG A 741 -46.24 -32.21 32.59
C ARG A 741 -46.19 -32.59 34.07
N ASP A 742 -46.04 -31.60 34.99
CA ASP A 742 -47.10 -30.96 35.76
C ASP A 742 -46.56 -30.11 36.95
N ASP A 743 -47.15 -28.95 37.12
CA ASP A 743 -47.70 -28.23 38.25
C ASP A 743 -47.11 -28.25 39.66
N GLY A 744 -47.14 -27.05 40.23
CA GLY A 744 -47.32 -26.83 41.69
C GLY A 744 -46.49 -25.66 42.23
N GLN A 745 -47.00 -24.47 42.23
CA GLN A 745 -47.76 -23.76 43.27
C GLN A 745 -47.10 -23.63 44.67
N GLY A 746 -47.07 -22.43 45.12
CA GLY A 746 -47.09 -21.95 46.52
C GLY A 746 -45.81 -21.28 47.00
N GLY A 747 -45.77 -20.14 47.60
CA GLY A 747 -46.76 -19.23 48.10
C GLY A 747 -46.10 -18.38 49.18
N VAL A 748 -46.58 -17.17 49.30
CA VAL A 748 -46.64 -16.31 50.48
C VAL A 748 -45.45 -15.47 50.89
N GLY A 749 -45.65 -14.11 50.76
CA GLY A 749 -44.95 -13.08 51.45
C GLY A 749 -45.30 -13.05 52.97
N PRO A 750 -45.24 -11.99 53.71
CA PRO A 750 -45.43 -10.56 53.40
C PRO A 750 -44.65 -9.55 54.28
N THR A 751 -44.92 -8.25 54.00
CA THR A 751 -45.05 -7.08 54.92
C THR A 751 -43.74 -6.45 55.43
N THR A 752 -43.64 -5.15 55.61
CA THR A 752 -44.47 -3.98 55.91
C THR A 752 -43.67 -2.73 55.68
N ALA A 753 -44.21 -1.71 55.07
CA ALA A 753 -44.81 -0.45 55.63
C ALA A 753 -43.75 0.48 56.21
N SER A 754 -43.77 1.74 56.08
CA SER A 754 -44.76 2.81 55.90
C SER A 754 -44.05 4.16 55.92
N THR A 755 -44.51 5.06 55.20
CA THR A 755 -45.29 6.35 55.44
C THR A 755 -44.37 7.58 55.44
N ASP A 756 -44.66 8.72 54.99
CA ASP A 756 -45.86 9.56 54.76
C ASP A 756 -45.33 10.82 54.03
N ALA A 757 -45.95 11.50 53.22
CA ALA A 757 -47.15 12.25 53.11
C ALA A 757 -46.93 13.68 52.63
N GLY A 758 -47.83 14.15 51.82
CA GLY A 758 -48.29 15.52 51.69
C GLY A 758 -47.79 16.27 50.46
N GLY A 759 -48.52 16.73 49.49
CA GLY A 759 -49.93 16.92 49.41
C GLY A 759 -50.29 18.14 48.60
N LEU A 760 -51.24 17.98 47.67
CA LEU A 760 -52.23 18.95 47.19
C LEU A 760 -51.80 19.99 46.16
N ALA A 761 -52.23 19.96 44.94
CA ALA A 761 -53.58 20.09 44.36
C ALA A 761 -53.67 21.39 43.54
N GLY A 762 -54.32 21.30 42.38
CA GLY A 762 -55.03 22.35 41.77
C GLY A 762 -54.98 22.51 40.24
N ALA A 763 -55.80 21.80 39.52
CA ALA A 763 -56.36 22.28 38.24
C ALA A 763 -57.63 23.04 38.56
N PRO A 764 -58.32 23.81 37.70
CA PRO A 764 -58.62 23.55 36.30
C PRO A 764 -58.86 24.81 35.40
N GLY A 765 -59.03 24.62 34.13
CA GLY A 765 -60.22 25.06 33.44
C GLY A 765 -60.18 26.15 32.40
N MET A 766 -60.51 25.74 31.16
CA MET A 766 -61.43 26.31 30.16
C MET A 766 -61.19 27.64 29.44
N ALA A 767 -61.09 27.48 28.10
CA ALA A 767 -62.09 27.91 27.07
C ALA A 767 -61.87 29.21 26.32
N ALA A 768 -61.75 29.09 25.01
CA ALA A 768 -62.52 29.66 23.91
C ALA A 768 -62.20 31.06 23.37
N GLN A 769 -62.14 31.07 22.09
CA GLN A 769 -62.68 31.92 21.01
C GLN A 769 -61.93 33.12 20.43
N SER A 770 -61.71 32.94 19.11
CA SER A 770 -62.07 33.81 17.96
C SER A 770 -61.34 35.12 17.71
N GLY A 771 -60.85 35.20 16.44
CA GLY A 771 -60.75 36.49 15.77
C GLY A 771 -59.54 36.64 14.84
N ALA A 772 -59.69 36.39 13.53
CA ALA A 772 -58.80 36.93 12.50
C ALA A 772 -59.16 38.39 12.19
N PRO A 773 -58.32 39.25 11.60
CA PRO A 773 -57.89 39.16 10.22
C PRO A 773 -56.43 39.66 9.91
N THR A 774 -56.03 39.30 8.74
CA THR A 774 -54.88 39.65 7.89
C THR A 774 -54.53 41.14 7.71
N PRO A 775 -53.36 41.60 7.06
CA PRO A 775 -52.37 40.89 6.22
C PRO A 775 -50.86 41.30 6.40
N SER A 776 -50.02 40.47 5.88
CA SER A 776 -48.62 40.52 5.36
C SER A 776 -47.77 41.81 5.38
N PRO A 777 -46.40 41.81 5.21
CA PRO A 777 -45.61 40.79 4.51
C PRO A 777 -44.19 40.44 5.10
N ALA A 778 -43.64 39.33 4.60
CA ALA A 778 -42.23 39.01 4.31
C ALA A 778 -41.23 38.73 5.40
N GLY A 779 -40.79 37.49 5.42
CA GLY A 779 -39.57 37.03 6.11
C GLY A 779 -39.36 35.56 5.79
N ALA A 780 -38.44 35.25 4.88
CA ALA A 780 -38.13 33.88 4.44
C ALA A 780 -37.40 33.14 5.52
N GLY A 781 -37.92 31.98 5.93
CA GLY A 781 -37.24 30.99 6.71
C GLY A 781 -37.15 29.73 5.88
N CYS A 782 -35.98 29.17 5.73
CA CYS A 782 -35.76 27.89 5.06
C CYS A 782 -35.82 26.75 6.08
N ASP A 783 -36.88 25.95 5.99
CA ASP A 783 -36.98 24.65 6.63
C ASP A 783 -36.61 23.58 5.62
N CYS A 784 -35.60 22.77 5.91
CA CYS A 784 -35.30 21.55 5.17
C CYS A 784 -35.83 20.36 5.96
N SER A 785 -37.01 19.88 5.56
CA SER A 785 -37.49 18.58 5.99
C SER A 785 -37.25 17.55 4.87
N VAL A 786 -36.49 16.52 5.22
CA VAL A 786 -36.27 15.33 4.41
C VAL A 786 -37.48 14.42 4.57
N SER A 787 -38.17 14.11 3.51
CA SER A 787 -39.24 13.10 3.47
C SER A 787 -38.70 11.83 2.76
N ASP A 788 -38.70 10.75 3.49
CA ASP A 788 -38.54 9.37 3.01
C ASP A 788 -39.60 9.01 1.98
N ARG A 789 -39.17 8.53 0.82
CA ARG A 789 -39.97 7.59 -0.01
C ARG A 789 -39.08 6.70 -0.83
N ALA A 790 -39.18 5.40 -0.58
CA ALA A 790 -38.63 4.31 -1.37
C ALA A 790 -39.20 4.29 -2.81
N PRO A 791 -38.38 3.90 -3.81
CA PRO A 791 -38.88 3.63 -5.15
C PRO A 791 -39.15 2.14 -5.38
N GLY A 792 -40.34 1.83 -5.86
CA GLY A 792 -40.73 0.56 -6.47
C GLY A 792 -40.28 0.47 -7.93
N PRO A 793 -40.29 -0.74 -8.54
CA PRO A 793 -39.67 -0.99 -9.83
C PRO A 793 -40.54 -0.59 -11.01
N GLY A 794 -39.99 0.16 -11.96
CA GLY A 794 -40.64 0.56 -13.20
C GLY A 794 -39.67 0.61 -14.38
N VAL A 795 -39.89 -0.36 -15.22
CA VAL A 795 -39.71 -0.48 -16.70
C VAL A 795 -38.95 0.65 -17.42
N VAL A 796 -37.85 0.26 -18.05
CA VAL A 796 -37.10 1.03 -19.05
C VAL A 796 -37.77 0.92 -20.41
N LEU A 797 -38.04 2.06 -21.05
CA LEU A 797 -38.38 2.14 -22.48
C LEU A 797 -37.33 2.99 -23.18
N LEU A 798 -36.61 2.35 -24.13
CA LEU A 798 -35.70 3.01 -25.06
C LEU A 798 -36.46 3.94 -25.99
N SER A 799 -35.95 5.13 -26.25
CA SER A 799 -36.31 5.93 -27.43
C SER A 799 -35.02 6.42 -28.11
N LEU A 800 -34.74 5.79 -29.24
CA LEU A 800 -33.84 6.26 -30.28
C LEU A 800 -34.54 7.41 -31.03
N LEU A 801 -33.89 8.55 -31.18
CA LEU A 801 -34.21 9.51 -32.24
C LEU A 801 -32.91 10.01 -32.86
N GLY A 802 -32.69 9.55 -34.09
CA GLY A 802 -31.68 10.06 -34.98
C GLY A 802 -32.10 11.40 -35.60
N LEU A 803 -31.12 12.25 -35.87
CA LEU A 803 -31.27 13.35 -36.82
C LEU A 803 -30.08 13.41 -37.74
N ALA A 804 -30.35 13.04 -39.01
CA ALA A 804 -29.51 13.34 -40.15
C ALA A 804 -29.95 14.69 -40.76
N CYS A 805 -29.00 15.54 -41.17
CA CYS A 805 -29.08 16.59 -42.19
C CYS A 805 -27.70 17.24 -42.28
N ALA A 806 -27.11 17.59 -43.36
CA ALA A 806 -27.31 17.48 -44.80
C ALA A 806 -26.05 18.07 -45.44
N ARG A 807 -25.71 17.53 -46.59
CA ARG A 807 -24.59 17.93 -47.47
C ARG A 807 -24.73 19.36 -47.96
N GLY A 808 -23.59 20.07 -48.02
CA GLY A 808 -23.43 21.25 -48.87
C GLY A 808 -22.07 21.27 -49.55
N ARG A 809 -22.00 20.94 -50.78
CA ARG A 809 -20.84 21.04 -51.69
C ARG A 809 -20.48 22.47 -51.99
N ARG A 810 -19.22 22.81 -52.18
CA ARG A 810 -18.68 23.42 -53.41
C ARG A 810 -17.12 23.47 -53.32
N ARG A 811 -16.54 22.97 -54.39
CA ARG A 811 -15.20 23.21 -54.92
C ARG A 811 -15.22 24.52 -55.76
N PRO A 812 -14.11 25.05 -56.24
CA PRO A 812 -12.88 24.37 -56.65
C PRO A 812 -11.70 24.50 -55.74
#